data_55b54cfff7edca8df9eb0c9cd8ca8fe0
#
_entry.id   55b54cfff7edca8df9eb0c9cd8ca8fe0
#
_cell.length_a   1.000
_cell.length_b   1.000
_cell.length_c   1.000
_cell.angle_alpha   90.00
_cell.angle_beta   90.00
_cell.angle_gamma   90.00
#
_symmetry.space_group_name_H-M   'P 1'
#
loop_
_entity.id
_entity.type
_entity.pdbx_description
1 polymer ?
#
loop_
_entity_poly.entity_id
_entity_poly.type
_entity_poly.pdbx_seq_one_letter_code
_entity_poly.pdbx_strand_id
1 'polypeptide(L)'
;MDVKDGASGTLNDFIVDIKALGPKNGKNQDQQLFGIEVTGGSIVLGGDKLKVDLETDFIGGGNNQATAIDFSTSGSTAISAKQVDLTVASKAQNGKSVYGIAKSGNGTLKITSDVVNVNLSSATVRPANSEVNNDYSEIIGVDISGGSLITAENTALNIKVHSLATAATVDSLGGSSNKAGTSPVTGIKLEGGQGAFNGTVTVDVNAVGGSASAVEVTNYFYNTTLGQNYNDSAATVNKLQATASSKTGAASGILASYTKGSEVNSVILKVIGEADVTAETESGTAKAIAVTGQTTVEFDGNVTATAAASESAGTAYSIYTDAGTLSLQGANNTLNGDVSIKNASTLSLGNGSHVSQTALNGNLTADSGTTIELQNAVIDVAAGKTVNVATLTGSDAGIVLNQLDEGTLTVSDNKVKGLAVVASASANDLYADASEAAEALSKSIAVTNSSASGSYTISGQSGALSDGWTADEKGNITSRTTNQSLDVFGNYNAMTLVQWRNEVNHISQRLGDVRDSSATIGAWARVYGYDSSYDDNVSIDFKANSIQAGGDYRINNTWLVGGAFSYTDGEGKFTNGSADSDGYSLAAYLSGFFDCGAYVDFVGRIGRFSTDITAYSDASEFKGSYNNTTFGLSAEVGYHWKLNDTFYVEPQAELAYGFVKGDDFTGANDVRVEQDDFQTLVGRLGARIGASFADGAGTVYAHASVNHDFLGDADYTASLGSVSRDLSVDIGGTWVSYGIGAQFNTSKNLNFYGTLERANGSEYQEDYRYSVGMSYRF
;
A
#
# COMPACT_ATOMS: atom_id res chain seq x y z
N MET A 1 31.56 -15.99 40.72
CA MET A 1 33.02 -15.86 40.45
C MET A 1 33.38 -14.39 40.60
N ASP A 2 34.39 -14.10 41.39
CA ASP A 2 34.86 -12.73 41.66
C ASP A 2 36.28 -12.57 41.06
N VAL A 3 36.46 -11.59 40.18
CA VAL A 3 37.74 -11.24 39.54
C VAL A 3 38.18 -9.89 40.03
N LYS A 4 39.28 -9.87 40.78
CA LYS A 4 39.81 -8.68 41.49
C LYS A 4 40.91 -7.97 40.70
N ASP A 5 41.31 -6.79 41.20
CA ASP A 5 42.35 -5.96 40.63
C ASP A 5 43.65 -6.72 40.32
N GLY A 6 44.20 -6.49 39.14
CA GLY A 6 45.43 -7.11 38.64
C GLY A 6 45.26 -8.51 38.04
N ALA A 7 44.09 -9.10 38.11
CA ALA A 7 43.82 -10.38 37.44
C ALA A 7 43.58 -10.21 35.93
N SER A 8 44.18 -11.10 35.15
CA SER A 8 43.89 -11.19 33.72
C SER A 8 43.81 -12.66 33.29
N GLY A 9 42.90 -12.99 32.38
CA GLY A 9 42.76 -14.37 31.92
C GLY A 9 41.61 -14.53 30.92
N THR A 10 41.54 -15.74 30.36
CA THR A 10 40.45 -16.18 29.48
C THR A 10 39.76 -17.39 30.11
N LEU A 11 38.43 -17.33 30.16
CA LEU A 11 37.59 -18.45 30.57
C LEU A 11 36.77 -18.89 29.33
N ASN A 12 36.84 -20.14 28.98
CA ASN A 12 36.12 -20.72 27.87
C ASN A 12 35.06 -21.73 28.34
N ASP A 13 33.89 -21.73 27.67
CA ASP A 13 32.81 -22.67 27.91
C ASP A 13 32.36 -22.76 29.38
N PHE A 14 32.04 -21.60 29.94
CA PHE A 14 31.76 -21.45 31.34
C PHE A 14 30.28 -21.51 31.68
N ILE A 15 29.92 -22.36 32.66
CA ILE A 15 28.53 -22.50 33.12
C ILE A 15 28.46 -22.17 34.60
N VAL A 16 27.60 -21.23 34.95
CA VAL A 16 27.23 -20.86 36.31
C VAL A 16 25.78 -21.22 36.54
N ASP A 17 25.51 -22.09 37.48
CA ASP A 17 24.13 -22.45 37.89
C ASP A 17 24.06 -22.32 39.42
N ILE A 18 23.37 -21.27 39.87
CA ILE A 18 23.28 -20.95 41.33
C ILE A 18 21.82 -20.86 41.72
N LYS A 19 21.43 -21.66 42.68
CA LYS A 19 20.14 -21.59 43.35
C LYS A 19 20.35 -21.13 44.80
N ALA A 20 20.04 -19.85 45.06
CA ALA A 20 20.15 -19.26 46.40
C ALA A 20 18.77 -19.20 47.05
N LEU A 21 18.57 -19.99 48.10
CA LEU A 21 17.37 -19.96 48.93
C LEU A 21 17.66 -19.06 50.15
N GLY A 22 16.92 -17.98 50.29
CA GLY A 22 17.06 -17.05 51.40
C GLY A 22 16.64 -17.65 52.76
N PRO A 23 17.19 -17.15 53.89
CA PRO A 23 16.78 -17.60 55.20
C PRO A 23 15.30 -17.25 55.45
N LYS A 24 14.51 -18.24 55.89
CA LYS A 24 13.06 -18.09 56.16
C LYS A 24 12.74 -17.19 57.36
N ASN A 25 13.75 -16.70 58.07
CA ASN A 25 13.59 -15.90 59.30
C ASN A 25 14.15 -14.49 59.10
N GLY A 26 13.24 -13.54 58.89
CA GLY A 26 13.43 -12.15 58.53
C GLY A 26 14.36 -11.33 59.46
N LYS A 27 15.68 -11.45 59.27
CA LYS A 27 16.63 -10.45 59.75
C LYS A 27 17.21 -9.73 58.51
N ASN A 28 17.17 -8.39 58.55
CA ASN A 28 17.75 -7.48 57.58
C ASN A 28 19.25 -7.79 57.40
N GLN A 29 19.60 -8.50 56.34
CA GLN A 29 20.98 -8.61 55.88
C GLN A 29 20.98 -8.30 54.39
N ASP A 30 21.89 -7.40 53.97
CA ASP A 30 22.16 -7.11 52.57
C ASP A 30 22.67 -8.40 51.89
N GLN A 31 21.96 -8.92 50.94
CA GLN A 31 22.33 -10.10 50.18
C GLN A 31 22.55 -9.73 48.74
N GLN A 32 23.75 -9.95 48.24
CA GLN A 32 24.13 -9.75 46.86
C GLN A 32 24.48 -11.11 46.25
N LEU A 33 23.86 -11.43 45.12
CA LEU A 33 24.11 -12.64 44.35
C LEU A 33 24.64 -12.26 42.98
N PHE A 34 25.88 -12.59 42.72
CA PHE A 34 26.52 -12.41 41.43
C PHE A 34 26.83 -13.75 40.80
N GLY A 35 26.49 -13.95 39.53
CA GLY A 35 26.96 -15.08 38.73
C GLY A 35 28.43 -14.92 38.41
N ILE A 36 28.77 -13.81 37.76
CA ILE A 36 30.15 -13.38 37.48
C ILE A 36 30.27 -11.93 37.92
N GLU A 37 31.25 -11.63 38.74
CA GLU A 37 31.57 -10.29 39.21
C GLU A 37 33.01 -9.95 38.82
N VAL A 38 33.22 -8.80 38.18
CA VAL A 38 34.53 -8.29 37.75
C VAL A 38 34.72 -6.89 38.33
N THR A 39 35.38 -6.82 39.49
CA THR A 39 35.63 -5.55 40.22
C THR A 39 36.94 -4.89 39.83
N GLY A 40 37.83 -5.62 39.15
CA GLY A 40 39.12 -5.10 38.68
C GLY A 40 39.76 -6.05 37.66
N GLY A 41 40.86 -5.59 37.04
CA GLY A 41 41.57 -6.40 36.05
C GLY A 41 40.89 -6.45 34.66
N SER A 42 41.31 -7.43 33.85
CA SER A 42 40.79 -7.64 32.50
C SER A 42 40.52 -9.13 32.26
N ILE A 43 39.33 -9.48 31.86
CA ILE A 43 38.96 -10.86 31.60
C ILE A 43 38.31 -11.00 30.22
N VAL A 44 38.53 -12.16 29.59
CA VAL A 44 37.84 -12.58 28.37
C VAL A 44 36.98 -13.80 28.71
N LEU A 45 35.66 -13.70 28.46
CA LEU A 45 34.72 -14.81 28.58
C LEU A 45 34.46 -15.35 27.17
N GLY A 46 35.13 -16.45 26.82
CA GLY A 46 35.19 -17.01 25.46
C GLY A 46 34.62 -18.43 25.36
N GLY A 47 34.93 -19.09 24.24
CA GLY A 47 34.49 -20.44 23.94
C GLY A 47 33.24 -20.50 23.08
N ASP A 48 32.59 -21.67 23.00
CA ASP A 48 31.36 -21.84 22.26
C ASP A 48 30.14 -21.36 23.04
N LYS A 49 30.14 -21.55 24.37
CA LYS A 49 29.00 -21.19 25.23
C LYS A 49 29.38 -20.62 26.59
N LEU A 50 28.76 -19.47 26.91
CA LEU A 50 28.70 -18.91 28.26
C LEU A 50 27.26 -19.00 28.76
N LYS A 51 27.04 -19.65 29.91
CA LYS A 51 25.72 -19.77 30.51
C LYS A 51 25.76 -19.33 31.99
N VAL A 52 24.81 -18.48 32.37
CA VAL A 52 24.62 -18.05 33.76
C VAL A 52 23.14 -18.17 34.12
N ASP A 53 22.82 -19.07 35.02
CA ASP A 53 21.48 -19.27 35.56
C ASP A 53 21.48 -18.96 37.07
N LEU A 54 20.71 -17.96 37.47
CA LEU A 54 20.50 -17.59 38.86
C LEU A 54 19.04 -17.74 39.25
N GLU A 55 18.75 -18.53 40.27
CA GLU A 55 17.42 -18.60 40.87
C GLU A 55 17.52 -18.12 42.33
N THR A 56 16.71 -17.14 42.73
CA THR A 56 16.72 -16.59 44.10
C THR A 56 15.30 -16.44 44.63
N ASP A 57 15.16 -16.66 45.96
CA ASP A 57 13.93 -16.43 46.69
C ASP A 57 14.17 -15.60 47.97
N PHE A 58 15.02 -14.60 47.92
CA PHE A 58 15.37 -13.75 49.05
C PHE A 58 14.12 -13.11 49.69
N ILE A 59 13.89 -13.41 50.97
CA ILE A 59 12.81 -12.82 51.75
C ILE A 59 13.47 -11.99 52.87
N GLY A 60 13.52 -10.68 52.72
CA GLY A 60 14.03 -9.78 53.76
C GLY A 60 14.22 -8.35 53.29
N GLY A 61 14.04 -7.38 54.17
CA GLY A 61 14.29 -5.95 53.93
C GLY A 61 15.77 -5.62 54.08
N GLY A 62 16.51 -5.49 53.00
CA GLY A 62 17.91 -5.09 52.93
C GLY A 62 18.27 -4.71 51.51
N ASN A 63 19.53 -4.36 51.20
CA ASN A 63 20.01 -4.12 49.83
C ASN A 63 20.22 -5.46 49.11
N ASN A 64 19.15 -6.10 48.66
CA ASN A 64 19.22 -7.37 47.94
C ASN A 64 19.38 -7.12 46.44
N GLN A 65 20.36 -7.77 45.83
CA GLN A 65 20.65 -7.66 44.41
C GLN A 65 20.92 -9.05 43.81
N ALA A 66 20.39 -9.32 42.66
CA ALA A 66 20.75 -10.49 41.86
C ALA A 66 21.19 -10.05 40.46
N THR A 67 22.44 -10.33 40.10
CA THR A 67 23.04 -9.89 38.84
C THR A 67 23.72 -11.07 38.16
N ALA A 68 23.36 -11.36 36.91
CA ALA A 68 24.00 -12.44 36.16
C ALA A 68 25.50 -12.12 35.94
N ILE A 69 25.78 -10.94 35.39
CA ILE A 69 27.16 -10.48 35.19
C ILE A 69 27.31 -9.02 35.61
N ASP A 70 28.23 -8.74 36.51
CA ASP A 70 28.60 -7.38 36.94
C ASP A 70 30.02 -7.01 36.51
N PHE A 71 30.15 -5.87 35.84
CA PHE A 71 31.43 -5.28 35.43
C PHE A 71 31.59 -3.88 36.04
N SER A 72 32.16 -3.82 37.19
CA SER A 72 32.44 -2.57 37.94
C SER A 72 33.89 -2.08 37.80
N THR A 73 34.62 -2.56 36.79
CA THR A 73 36.05 -2.29 36.58
C THR A 73 36.31 -1.05 35.73
N SER A 74 37.46 -0.41 35.96
CA SER A 74 38.06 0.59 35.06
C SER A 74 38.84 -0.04 33.89
N GLY A 75 39.07 -1.35 33.88
CA GLY A 75 39.76 -2.08 32.83
C GLY A 75 38.86 -2.43 31.66
N SER A 76 39.43 -2.96 30.57
CA SER A 76 38.69 -3.47 29.40
C SER A 76 38.42 -4.95 29.58
N THR A 77 37.16 -5.35 29.40
CA THR A 77 36.68 -6.72 29.50
C THR A 77 35.98 -7.13 28.21
N ALA A 78 36.04 -8.43 27.86
CA ALA A 78 35.39 -8.92 26.65
C ALA A 78 34.55 -10.15 26.94
N ILE A 79 33.38 -10.23 26.23
CA ILE A 79 32.58 -11.44 26.08
C ILE A 79 32.68 -11.85 24.62
N SER A 80 33.28 -13.00 24.35
CA SER A 80 33.53 -13.52 23.00
C SER A 80 33.06 -14.97 22.81
N ALA A 81 32.33 -15.53 23.78
CA ALA A 81 31.66 -16.81 23.60
C ALA A 81 30.64 -16.70 22.46
N LYS A 82 30.56 -17.67 21.54
CA LYS A 82 29.64 -17.60 20.40
C LYS A 82 28.19 -17.40 20.83
N GLN A 83 27.77 -18.15 21.86
CA GLN A 83 26.44 -18.00 22.47
C GLN A 83 26.57 -17.65 23.95
N VAL A 84 25.79 -16.65 24.36
CA VAL A 84 25.68 -16.20 25.75
C VAL A 84 24.22 -16.32 26.19
N ASP A 85 23.96 -17.11 27.24
CA ASP A 85 22.62 -17.27 27.82
C ASP A 85 22.69 -16.82 29.31
N LEU A 86 22.02 -15.73 29.63
CA LEU A 86 21.92 -15.18 30.97
C LEU A 86 20.48 -15.27 31.44
N THR A 87 20.24 -15.95 32.56
CA THR A 87 18.91 -16.09 33.17
C THR A 87 18.97 -15.68 34.63
N VAL A 88 18.07 -14.78 35.05
CA VAL A 88 17.86 -14.48 36.49
C VAL A 88 16.37 -14.61 36.79
N ALA A 89 16.05 -15.53 37.69
CA ALA A 89 14.70 -15.74 38.19
C ALA A 89 14.61 -15.41 39.69
N SER A 90 13.96 -14.29 40.00
CA SER A 90 13.74 -13.87 41.39
C SER A 90 12.29 -14.11 41.79
N LYS A 91 12.06 -14.99 42.78
CA LYS A 91 10.75 -15.25 43.37
C LYS A 91 10.49 -14.39 44.61
N ALA A 92 11.47 -13.59 45.02
CA ALA A 92 11.41 -12.75 46.21
C ALA A 92 10.41 -11.60 46.03
N GLN A 93 9.49 -11.44 46.96
CA GLN A 93 8.51 -10.35 46.96
C GLN A 93 9.08 -9.02 47.43
N ASN A 94 10.14 -9.02 48.22
CA ASN A 94 10.80 -7.86 48.81
C ASN A 94 12.27 -7.70 48.37
N GLY A 95 12.65 -8.25 47.24
CA GLY A 95 13.99 -8.10 46.67
C GLY A 95 14.14 -6.71 46.02
N LYS A 96 15.36 -6.13 46.04
CA LYS A 96 15.58 -4.77 45.58
C LYS A 96 15.79 -4.68 44.06
N SER A 97 16.80 -5.32 43.51
CA SER A 97 17.12 -5.13 42.11
C SER A 97 17.57 -6.42 41.45
N VAL A 98 17.21 -6.57 40.16
CA VAL A 98 17.57 -7.71 39.32
C VAL A 98 18.20 -7.21 38.04
N TYR A 99 19.40 -7.65 37.73
CA TYR A 99 20.15 -7.24 36.55
C TYR A 99 20.60 -8.45 35.72
N GLY A 100 20.56 -8.32 34.42
CA GLY A 100 21.18 -9.26 33.50
C GLY A 100 22.68 -8.95 33.35
N ILE A 101 22.99 -7.82 32.74
CA ILE A 101 24.34 -7.29 32.64
C ILE A 101 24.36 -5.92 33.32
N ALA A 102 25.17 -5.75 34.35
CA ALA A 102 25.44 -4.47 34.95
C ALA A 102 26.85 -3.99 34.56
N LYS A 103 26.96 -2.80 34.00
CA LYS A 103 28.21 -2.16 33.61
C LYS A 103 28.34 -0.82 34.33
N SER A 104 29.18 -0.78 35.34
CA SER A 104 29.55 0.43 36.05
C SER A 104 31.07 0.69 35.93
N GLY A 105 31.53 1.83 36.41
CA GLY A 105 32.95 2.21 36.29
C GLY A 105 33.35 2.64 34.88
N ASN A 106 34.56 3.19 34.73
CA ASN A 106 34.98 3.91 33.50
C ASN A 106 35.56 3.00 32.40
N GLY A 107 35.58 1.67 32.57
CA GLY A 107 36.15 0.72 31.61
C GLY A 107 35.20 0.42 30.45
N THR A 108 35.70 -0.39 29.50
CA THR A 108 34.92 -0.82 28.32
C THR A 108 34.56 -2.30 28.40
N LEU A 109 33.30 -2.64 28.23
CA LEU A 109 32.81 -4.00 27.97
C LEU A 109 32.62 -4.19 26.46
N LYS A 110 33.39 -5.09 25.86
CA LYS A 110 33.24 -5.44 24.44
C LYS A 110 32.58 -6.81 24.29
N ILE A 111 31.50 -6.88 23.52
CA ILE A 111 30.77 -8.13 23.22
C ILE A 111 30.92 -8.44 21.71
N THR A 112 31.54 -9.60 21.44
CA THR A 112 31.77 -10.08 20.07
C THR A 112 31.09 -11.41 19.82
N SER A 113 30.14 -11.79 20.63
CA SER A 113 29.31 -12.99 20.55
C SER A 113 28.36 -12.92 19.34
N ASP A 114 28.03 -14.06 18.75
CA ASP A 114 27.03 -14.10 17.70
C ASP A 114 25.63 -13.85 18.29
N VAL A 115 25.32 -14.45 19.43
CA VAL A 115 24.02 -14.32 20.12
C VAL A 115 24.22 -14.09 21.62
N VAL A 116 23.53 -13.09 22.16
CA VAL A 116 23.42 -12.83 23.59
C VAL A 116 21.96 -12.80 23.98
N ASN A 117 21.55 -13.72 24.84
CA ASN A 117 20.20 -13.81 25.39
C ASN A 117 20.23 -13.40 26.87
N VAL A 118 19.43 -12.41 27.21
CA VAL A 118 19.26 -11.95 28.61
C VAL A 118 17.79 -12.15 28.98
N ASN A 119 17.50 -13.07 29.89
CA ASN A 119 16.15 -13.41 30.32
C ASN A 119 15.98 -13.16 31.80
N LEU A 120 15.19 -12.18 32.17
CA LEU A 120 14.90 -11.85 33.56
C LEU A 120 13.42 -12.07 33.88
N SER A 121 13.18 -12.64 35.05
CA SER A 121 11.84 -12.71 35.64
C SER A 121 11.91 -12.38 37.12
N SER A 122 11.01 -11.51 37.59
CA SER A 122 11.03 -11.11 38.99
C SER A 122 9.62 -10.88 39.55
N ALA A 123 9.37 -11.39 40.73
CA ALA A 123 8.17 -11.14 41.51
C ALA A 123 8.34 -9.94 42.49
N THR A 124 9.40 -9.17 42.34
CA THR A 124 9.76 -8.06 43.23
C THR A 124 8.70 -6.94 43.18
N VAL A 125 8.27 -6.48 44.35
CA VAL A 125 7.42 -5.32 44.58
C VAL A 125 8.14 -4.31 45.49
N ARG A 126 7.86 -3.04 45.29
CA ARG A 126 8.37 -1.97 46.16
C ARG A 126 7.62 -1.98 47.51
N PRO A 127 8.33 -2.06 48.68
CA PRO A 127 7.66 -2.02 49.96
C PRO A 127 7.00 -0.65 50.23
N ALA A 128 5.86 -0.65 50.92
CA ALA A 128 5.08 0.57 51.22
C ALA A 128 5.75 1.52 52.25
N ASN A 129 6.73 1.08 53.03
CA ASN A 129 7.25 1.77 54.22
C ASN A 129 8.76 2.11 54.16
N SER A 130 9.34 2.32 52.97
CA SER A 130 10.73 2.81 52.97
C SER A 130 10.75 4.33 53.21
N GLU A 131 10.98 4.76 54.44
CA GLU A 131 11.23 6.17 54.81
C GLU A 131 12.57 6.71 54.23
N VAL A 132 13.30 5.88 53.50
CA VAL A 132 14.58 6.26 52.89
C VAL A 132 14.37 6.48 51.40
N ASN A 133 14.57 7.70 50.96
CA ASN A 133 14.32 8.22 49.60
C ASN A 133 15.11 7.55 48.45
N ASN A 134 15.84 6.44 48.65
CA ASN A 134 16.76 5.84 47.69
C ASN A 134 16.56 4.32 47.48
N ASP A 135 15.45 3.72 47.93
CA ASP A 135 15.24 2.28 47.78
C ASP A 135 14.40 1.94 46.56
N TYR A 136 15.00 2.02 45.38
CA TYR A 136 14.38 1.59 44.11
C TYR A 136 14.64 0.10 43.92
N SER A 137 13.57 -0.68 43.82
CA SER A 137 13.64 -2.04 43.26
C SER A 137 13.51 -1.93 41.76
N GLU A 138 14.52 -2.27 41.00
CA GLU A 138 14.52 -2.20 39.54
C GLU A 138 14.77 -3.59 38.96
N ILE A 139 14.17 -3.85 37.79
CA ILE A 139 14.41 -5.07 37.01
C ILE A 139 14.96 -4.60 35.67
N ILE A 140 16.28 -4.79 35.43
CA ILE A 140 16.96 -4.22 34.26
C ILE A 140 17.71 -5.31 33.51
N GLY A 141 17.42 -5.46 32.21
CA GLY A 141 18.12 -6.40 31.34
C GLY A 141 19.61 -6.07 31.21
N VAL A 142 19.91 -4.87 30.73
CA VAL A 142 21.26 -4.34 30.59
C VAL A 142 21.31 -2.95 31.21
N ASP A 143 22.11 -2.77 32.24
CA ASP A 143 22.35 -1.48 32.91
C ASP A 143 23.74 -0.95 32.57
N ILE A 144 23.84 0.29 32.09
CA ILE A 144 25.10 0.97 31.79
C ILE A 144 25.13 2.29 32.55
N SER A 145 25.67 2.24 33.77
CA SER A 145 25.76 3.38 34.67
C SER A 145 27.14 4.06 34.67
N GLY A 146 28.03 3.65 33.77
CA GLY A 146 29.34 4.25 33.57
C GLY A 146 30.17 3.52 32.52
N GLY A 147 31.18 4.19 31.97
CA GLY A 147 32.05 3.66 30.93
C GLY A 147 31.34 3.34 29.65
N SER A 148 31.72 2.27 28.96
CA SER A 148 31.12 1.92 27.68
C SER A 148 30.82 0.43 27.50
N LEU A 149 29.74 0.11 26.78
CA LEU A 149 29.41 -1.21 26.26
C LEU A 149 29.36 -1.15 24.72
N ILE A 150 30.11 -2.04 24.06
CA ILE A 150 30.22 -2.09 22.62
C ILE A 150 29.94 -3.51 22.12
N THR A 151 28.95 -3.68 21.24
CA THR A 151 28.70 -4.96 20.54
C THR A 151 29.32 -4.97 19.13
N ALA A 152 29.61 -6.17 18.60
CA ALA A 152 30.02 -6.31 17.20
C ALA A 152 28.84 -6.19 16.26
N GLU A 153 29.11 -5.96 14.96
CA GLU A 153 28.10 -5.77 13.91
C GLU A 153 27.19 -7.00 13.70
N ASN A 154 27.71 -8.19 13.94
CA ASN A 154 26.95 -9.44 13.80
C ASN A 154 26.30 -9.93 15.10
N THR A 155 26.45 -9.20 16.21
CA THR A 155 25.88 -9.59 17.50
C THR A 155 24.36 -9.40 17.51
N ALA A 156 23.60 -10.48 17.76
CA ALA A 156 22.19 -10.41 18.10
C ALA A 156 22.04 -10.33 19.62
N LEU A 157 21.61 -9.19 20.14
CA LEU A 157 21.34 -8.96 21.56
C LEU A 157 19.84 -9.06 21.82
N ASN A 158 19.39 -10.13 22.47
CA ASN A 158 18.01 -10.41 22.78
C ASN A 158 17.76 -10.26 24.29
N ILE A 159 16.89 -9.36 24.68
CA ILE A 159 16.60 -9.03 26.07
C ILE A 159 15.12 -9.25 26.33
N LYS A 160 14.80 -10.10 27.32
CA LYS A 160 13.44 -10.32 27.82
C LYS A 160 13.39 -10.04 29.30
N VAL A 161 12.53 -9.12 29.70
CA VAL A 161 12.40 -8.71 31.10
C VAL A 161 10.95 -8.71 31.52
N HIS A 162 10.58 -9.61 32.42
CA HIS A 162 9.20 -9.81 32.84
C HIS A 162 9.02 -9.60 34.34
N SER A 163 8.11 -8.72 34.74
CA SER A 163 7.63 -8.63 36.10
C SER A 163 6.53 -9.66 36.36
N LEU A 164 6.69 -10.46 37.40
CA LEU A 164 5.70 -11.44 37.85
C LEU A 164 4.81 -10.89 38.99
N ALA A 165 5.01 -9.62 39.40
CA ALA A 165 4.25 -9.00 40.48
C ALA A 165 2.80 -8.76 40.06
N THR A 166 1.84 -9.29 40.81
CA THR A 166 0.41 -9.09 40.59
C THR A 166 -0.16 -8.03 41.54
N ALA A 167 -1.30 -7.43 41.21
CA ALA A 167 -2.00 -6.51 42.12
C ALA A 167 -2.30 -7.16 43.48
N ALA A 168 -2.65 -8.44 43.53
CA ALA A 168 -2.85 -9.20 44.77
C ALA A 168 -1.57 -9.33 45.61
N THR A 169 -0.40 -9.36 44.97
CA THR A 169 0.91 -9.38 45.68
C THR A 169 1.19 -8.02 46.34
N VAL A 170 0.78 -6.93 45.68
CA VAL A 170 0.89 -5.57 46.24
C VAL A 170 -0.06 -5.37 47.43
N ASP A 171 -1.28 -5.89 47.35
CA ASP A 171 -2.29 -5.78 48.43
C ASP A 171 -1.96 -6.65 49.64
N SER A 172 -1.31 -7.80 49.47
CA SER A 172 -0.97 -8.72 50.56
C SER A 172 0.12 -8.21 51.49
N LEU A 173 0.90 -7.21 51.08
CA LEU A 173 1.99 -6.61 51.85
C LEU A 173 1.51 -5.48 52.78
N GLY A 174 0.22 -5.27 52.88
CA GLY A 174 -0.55 -4.62 53.93
C GLY A 174 -0.13 -3.23 54.41
N GLY A 175 -0.92 -2.25 54.17
CA GLY A 175 -0.84 -0.96 54.84
C GLY A 175 -1.73 0.09 54.21
N SER A 176 -2.74 0.49 54.93
CA SER A 176 -3.54 1.65 54.63
C SER A 176 -2.67 2.89 54.44
N SER A 177 -2.82 3.59 53.36
CA SER A 177 -2.39 4.96 53.05
C SER A 177 -1.06 5.26 52.35
N ASN A 178 -0.09 4.35 52.24
CA ASN A 178 1.09 4.57 51.38
C ASN A 178 1.22 3.44 50.38
N LYS A 179 0.97 3.75 49.13
CA LYS A 179 0.89 2.82 48.00
C LYS A 179 2.17 1.98 47.88
N ALA A 180 2.09 0.68 48.14
CA ALA A 180 3.08 -0.25 47.64
C ALA A 180 3.16 -0.06 46.11
N GLY A 181 4.34 0.26 45.58
CA GLY A 181 4.57 0.47 44.18
C GLY A 181 5.10 -0.82 43.54
N THR A 182 4.70 -1.06 42.32
CA THR A 182 5.33 -2.08 41.50
C THR A 182 6.68 -1.57 41.00
N SER A 183 7.69 -2.44 40.93
CA SER A 183 9.01 -2.09 40.45
C SER A 183 9.03 -1.70 38.98
N PRO A 184 9.76 -0.66 38.54
CA PRO A 184 9.97 -0.39 37.15
C PRO A 184 10.76 -1.52 36.49
N VAL A 185 10.41 -1.79 35.24
CA VAL A 185 11.00 -2.85 34.41
C VAL A 185 11.64 -2.22 33.20
N THR A 186 12.92 -2.42 32.99
CA THR A 186 13.67 -1.81 31.90
C THR A 186 14.48 -2.85 31.13
N GLY A 187 14.44 -2.81 29.83
CA GLY A 187 15.23 -3.68 28.96
C GLY A 187 16.69 -3.25 28.94
N ILE A 188 16.96 -2.08 28.36
CA ILE A 188 18.28 -1.43 28.36
C ILE A 188 18.18 -0.08 29.07
N LYS A 189 19.00 0.17 30.05
CA LYS A 189 19.13 1.45 30.77
C LYS A 189 20.53 2.02 30.59
N LEU A 190 20.62 3.26 30.13
CA LEU A 190 21.84 4.05 30.13
C LEU A 190 21.66 5.24 31.05
N GLU A 191 22.51 5.34 32.05
CA GLU A 191 22.49 6.41 33.05
C GLU A 191 23.92 6.89 33.34
N GLY A 192 24.45 7.82 32.54
CA GLY A 192 25.82 8.31 32.62
C GLY A 192 26.87 7.42 31.92
N GLY A 193 26.43 6.52 31.01
CA GLY A 193 27.31 5.63 30.24
C GLY A 193 27.16 5.76 28.75
N GLN A 194 27.95 5.01 28.01
CA GLN A 194 27.91 4.98 26.53
C GLN A 194 27.60 3.57 26.02
N GLY A 195 26.68 3.46 25.08
CA GLY A 195 26.31 2.23 24.38
C GLY A 195 26.58 2.32 22.87
N ALA A 196 27.30 1.32 22.32
CA ALA A 196 27.40 1.16 20.84
C ALA A 196 26.94 -0.24 20.45
N PHE A 197 25.70 -0.35 20.07
CA PHE A 197 25.05 -1.60 19.69
C PHE A 197 25.08 -1.74 18.16
N ASN A 198 26.19 -2.26 17.63
CA ASN A 198 26.45 -2.31 16.19
C ASN A 198 25.71 -3.43 15.46
N GLY A 199 25.13 -4.38 16.18
CA GLY A 199 24.30 -5.46 15.64
C GLY A 199 22.80 -5.19 15.79
N THR A 200 22.02 -6.28 15.83
CA THR A 200 20.57 -6.21 16.06
C THR A 200 20.27 -6.26 17.55
N VAL A 201 19.42 -5.36 18.01
CA VAL A 201 18.93 -5.31 19.39
C VAL A 201 17.43 -5.61 19.39
N THR A 202 17.04 -6.65 20.12
CA THR A 202 15.65 -7.02 20.35
C THR A 202 15.35 -6.95 21.84
N VAL A 203 14.39 -6.14 22.23
CA VAL A 203 13.99 -5.92 23.62
C VAL A 203 12.51 -6.16 23.80
N ASP A 204 12.15 -7.03 24.74
CA ASP A 204 10.78 -7.33 25.12
C ASP A 204 10.61 -7.19 26.62
N VAL A 205 9.83 -6.19 27.02
CA VAL A 205 9.62 -5.83 28.44
C VAL A 205 8.14 -5.92 28.78
N ASN A 206 7.84 -6.61 29.86
CA ASN A 206 6.46 -6.75 30.35
C ASN A 206 6.37 -6.46 31.86
N ALA A 207 5.52 -5.50 32.24
CA ALA A 207 5.21 -5.16 33.61
C ALA A 207 3.72 -5.37 33.92
N VAL A 208 3.41 -6.00 35.06
CA VAL A 208 2.00 -6.20 35.47
C VAL A 208 1.39 -4.93 36.06
N GLY A 209 2.12 -4.16 36.82
CA GLY A 209 1.59 -2.99 37.52
C GLY A 209 2.51 -1.78 37.60
N GLY A 210 3.77 -1.92 37.25
CA GLY A 210 4.79 -0.87 37.21
C GLY A 210 4.95 -0.26 35.82
N SER A 211 5.87 0.70 35.71
CA SER A 211 6.29 1.19 34.39
C SER A 211 7.14 0.15 33.66
N ALA A 212 6.98 0.08 32.34
CA ALA A 212 7.83 -0.72 31.44
C ALA A 212 8.54 0.21 30.47
N SER A 213 9.87 0.07 30.32
CA SER A 213 10.67 0.78 29.34
C SER A 213 11.55 -0.22 28.59
N ALA A 214 11.42 -0.33 27.25
CA ALA A 214 12.30 -1.23 26.53
C ALA A 214 13.71 -0.65 26.43
N VAL A 215 13.85 0.61 26.02
CA VAL A 215 15.14 1.34 26.03
C VAL A 215 14.96 2.65 26.78
N GLU A 216 15.79 2.85 27.78
CA GLU A 216 15.82 4.06 28.62
C GLU A 216 17.20 4.70 28.54
N VAL A 217 17.28 5.97 28.16
CA VAL A 217 18.51 6.76 28.12
C VAL A 217 18.27 8.01 28.93
N THR A 218 18.97 8.14 30.02
CA THR A 218 18.82 9.27 30.97
C THR A 218 20.17 9.76 31.43
N ASN A 219 20.24 11.02 31.87
CA ASN A 219 21.45 11.52 32.49
C ASN A 219 21.57 11.03 33.94
N TYR A 220 22.78 10.78 34.39
CA TYR A 220 23.06 10.45 35.78
C TYR A 220 23.10 11.71 36.64
N PHE A 221 22.25 11.77 37.68
CA PHE A 221 22.26 12.83 38.65
C PHE A 221 22.94 12.36 39.95
N TYR A 222 24.15 12.83 40.21
CA TYR A 222 24.79 12.64 41.50
C TYR A 222 24.77 13.94 42.31
N ASN A 223 24.56 13.81 43.61
CA ASN A 223 24.38 14.93 44.53
C ASN A 223 25.61 15.88 44.58
N THR A 224 25.45 17.09 44.08
CA THR A 224 26.47 18.15 43.96
C THR A 224 27.13 18.57 45.29
N THR A 225 26.57 18.20 46.44
CA THR A 225 27.14 18.50 47.75
C THR A 225 28.46 17.75 47.99
N LEU A 226 28.80 16.75 47.18
CA LEU A 226 29.99 15.91 47.28
C LEU A 226 30.99 16.08 46.13
N GLY A 227 30.83 17.03 45.22
CA GLY A 227 31.82 17.40 44.19
C GLY A 227 32.02 16.40 43.05
N GLN A 228 30.98 15.68 42.64
CA GLN A 228 31.07 14.71 41.55
C GLN A 228 30.39 15.20 40.26
N ASN A 229 30.99 14.85 39.12
CA ASN A 229 30.63 15.32 37.78
C ASN A 229 29.41 14.59 37.25
N TYR A 230 28.57 15.31 36.49
CA TYR A 230 27.53 14.75 35.64
C TYR A 230 28.18 14.04 34.45
N ASN A 231 27.64 12.89 34.03
CA ASN A 231 28.08 12.19 32.85
C ASN A 231 27.01 12.23 31.80
N ASP A 232 27.42 12.51 30.56
CA ASP A 232 26.56 12.39 29.37
C ASP A 232 26.20 10.94 29.13
N SER A 233 24.96 10.72 28.70
CA SER A 233 24.49 9.41 28.23
C SER A 233 24.34 9.43 26.71
N ALA A 234 25.02 8.51 26.03
CA ALA A 234 24.91 8.39 24.58
C ALA A 234 24.76 6.92 24.17
N ALA A 235 23.82 6.65 23.33
CA ALA A 235 23.62 5.34 22.70
C ALA A 235 23.54 5.43 21.17
N THR A 236 24.22 4.50 20.50
CA THR A 236 24.07 4.25 19.08
C THR A 236 23.59 2.83 18.88
N VAL A 237 22.52 2.63 18.10
CA VAL A 237 21.93 1.32 17.82
C VAL A 237 21.85 1.14 16.31
N ASN A 238 22.31 0.02 15.78
CA ASN A 238 22.24 -0.22 14.35
C ASN A 238 20.84 -0.63 13.91
N LYS A 239 20.26 -1.66 14.50
CA LYS A 239 18.87 -2.10 14.23
C LYS A 239 18.16 -2.37 15.55
N LEU A 240 16.92 -1.82 15.71
CA LEU A 240 16.19 -1.86 16.97
C LEU A 240 14.80 -2.46 16.81
N GLN A 241 14.49 -3.46 17.62
CA GLN A 241 13.13 -3.93 17.87
C GLN A 241 12.87 -3.79 19.38
N ALA A 242 12.00 -2.87 19.77
CA ALA A 242 11.75 -2.54 21.17
C ALA A 242 10.26 -2.62 21.49
N THR A 243 9.88 -3.54 22.35
CA THR A 243 8.51 -3.71 22.84
C THR A 243 8.45 -3.52 24.33
N ALA A 244 7.57 -2.65 24.80
CA ALA A 244 7.27 -2.46 26.20
C ALA A 244 5.77 -2.59 26.44
N SER A 245 5.37 -3.40 27.39
CA SER A 245 3.97 -3.56 27.77
C SER A 245 3.80 -3.42 29.28
N SER A 246 2.71 -2.76 29.69
CA SER A 246 2.33 -2.66 31.11
C SER A 246 0.82 -2.80 31.24
N LYS A 247 0.35 -3.57 32.23
CA LYS A 247 -1.09 -3.72 32.43
C LYS A 247 -1.75 -2.42 32.91
N THR A 248 -1.20 -1.78 33.94
CA THR A 248 -1.80 -0.60 34.58
C THR A 248 -0.86 0.60 34.68
N GLY A 249 0.44 0.42 34.42
CA GLY A 249 1.46 1.47 34.46
C GLY A 249 1.73 2.10 33.10
N ALA A 250 2.71 2.99 33.08
CA ALA A 250 3.20 3.54 31.83
C ALA A 250 4.03 2.51 31.05
N ALA A 251 3.88 2.46 29.72
CA ALA A 251 4.74 1.69 28.84
C ALA A 251 5.49 2.65 27.89
N SER A 252 6.81 2.49 27.77
CA SER A 252 7.63 3.26 26.85
C SER A 252 8.53 2.33 26.02
N GLY A 253 8.38 2.36 24.70
CA GLY A 253 9.28 1.63 23.81
C GLY A 253 10.70 2.22 23.90
N ILE A 254 10.81 3.53 23.69
CA ILE A 254 12.01 4.33 23.96
C ILE A 254 11.63 5.44 24.94
N LEU A 255 12.40 5.60 25.99
CA LEU A 255 12.34 6.72 26.91
C LEU A 255 13.71 7.42 26.97
N ALA A 256 13.81 8.56 26.30
CA ALA A 256 14.96 9.45 26.45
C ALA A 256 14.58 10.62 27.36
N SER A 257 15.26 10.77 28.49
CA SER A 257 14.89 11.76 29.49
C SER A 257 16.10 12.48 30.08
N TYR A 258 15.90 13.77 30.33
CA TYR A 258 16.89 14.61 31.02
C TYR A 258 16.29 15.10 32.33
N THR A 259 16.92 14.74 33.42
CA THR A 259 16.56 15.28 34.74
C THR A 259 17.38 16.54 35.00
N LYS A 260 16.71 17.67 35.24
CA LYS A 260 17.31 19.00 35.36
C LYS A 260 18.47 19.04 36.39
N GLY A 261 19.68 19.25 35.88
CA GLY A 261 20.89 19.59 36.66
C GLY A 261 21.37 21.03 36.40
N SER A 262 22.41 21.49 37.09
CA SER A 262 22.97 22.82 36.92
C SER A 262 23.92 22.99 35.73
N GLU A 263 24.31 21.92 35.08
CA GLU A 263 25.20 21.91 33.89
C GLU A 263 24.53 21.26 32.70
N VAL A 264 24.94 21.67 31.47
CA VAL A 264 24.38 21.18 30.22
C VAL A 264 25.02 19.84 29.89
N ASN A 265 24.38 18.75 30.28
CA ASN A 265 24.77 17.40 29.87
C ASN A 265 23.81 16.93 28.75
N SER A 266 24.38 16.28 27.76
CA SER A 266 23.57 15.78 26.63
C SER A 266 23.09 14.35 26.91
N VAL A 267 21.85 14.09 26.55
CA VAL A 267 21.29 12.73 26.39
C VAL A 267 21.02 12.53 24.91
N ILE A 268 21.71 11.58 24.29
CA ILE A 268 21.65 11.32 22.86
C ILE A 268 21.35 9.84 22.62
N LEU A 269 20.34 9.57 21.84
CA LEU A 269 20.09 8.24 21.27
C LEU A 269 20.05 8.34 19.74
N LYS A 270 20.87 7.56 19.07
CA LYS A 270 20.89 7.47 17.62
C LYS A 270 20.63 6.04 17.14
N VAL A 271 19.64 5.86 16.27
CA VAL A 271 19.34 4.60 15.59
C VAL A 271 19.66 4.74 14.11
N ILE A 272 20.61 3.95 13.60
CA ILE A 272 21.16 4.10 12.25
C ILE A 272 20.28 3.39 11.21
N GLY A 273 19.86 2.17 11.50
CA GLY A 273 19.02 1.36 10.61
C GLY A 273 17.55 1.39 11.00
N GLU A 274 16.84 0.33 10.64
CA GLU A 274 15.41 0.22 10.92
C GLU A 274 15.11 0.15 12.42
N ALA A 275 14.04 0.82 12.84
CA ALA A 275 13.49 0.75 14.17
C ALA A 275 12.02 0.36 14.18
N ASP A 276 11.69 -0.68 14.93
CA ASP A 276 10.31 -1.06 15.26
C ASP A 276 10.12 -0.91 16.77
N VAL A 277 9.28 0.06 17.15
CA VAL A 277 9.15 0.50 18.54
C VAL A 277 7.68 0.43 18.96
N THR A 278 7.38 -0.45 19.89
CA THR A 278 6.00 -0.68 20.35
C THR A 278 5.86 -0.39 21.86
N ALA A 279 4.79 0.27 22.22
CA ALA A 279 4.37 0.45 23.62
C ALA A 279 2.88 0.13 23.77
N GLU A 280 2.54 -0.70 24.76
CA GLU A 280 1.18 -1.14 25.01
C GLU A 280 0.80 -1.01 26.48
N THR A 281 -0.44 -0.63 26.76
CA THR A 281 -0.99 -0.63 28.11
C THR A 281 -2.48 -0.98 28.08
N GLU A 282 -3.02 -1.50 29.19
CA GLU A 282 -4.48 -1.63 29.33
C GLU A 282 -5.08 -0.28 29.70
N SER A 283 -4.66 0.33 30.82
CA SER A 283 -5.27 1.55 31.38
C SER A 283 -4.28 2.69 31.68
N GLY A 284 -3.00 2.51 31.41
CA GLY A 284 -1.95 3.50 31.65
C GLY A 284 -1.72 4.44 30.47
N THR A 285 -0.48 4.91 30.33
CA THR A 285 -0.02 5.71 29.19
C THR A 285 1.03 4.93 28.40
N ALA A 286 0.72 4.63 27.14
CA ALA A 286 1.66 4.05 26.20
C ALA A 286 2.35 5.15 25.39
N LYS A 287 3.68 5.11 25.29
CA LYS A 287 4.48 6.01 24.46
C LYS A 287 5.50 5.18 23.69
N ALA A 288 5.33 5.02 22.38
CA ALA A 288 6.32 4.27 21.63
C ALA A 288 7.68 4.99 21.71
N ILE A 289 7.74 6.27 21.39
CA ILE A 289 8.95 7.09 21.53
C ILE A 289 8.63 8.29 22.43
N ALA A 290 9.29 8.36 23.57
CA ALA A 290 9.17 9.47 24.53
C ALA A 290 10.52 10.20 24.65
N VAL A 291 10.51 11.53 24.39
CA VAL A 291 11.71 12.38 24.45
C VAL A 291 11.39 13.55 25.38
N THR A 292 12.05 13.63 26.52
CA THR A 292 11.72 14.62 27.55
C THR A 292 12.97 15.35 28.04
N GLY A 293 12.80 16.64 28.33
CA GLY A 293 13.91 17.51 28.73
C GLY A 293 14.85 17.82 27.55
N GLN A 294 16.07 18.25 27.84
CA GLN A 294 17.05 18.60 26.78
C GLN A 294 17.71 17.36 26.19
N THR A 295 16.92 16.49 25.55
CA THR A 295 17.40 15.25 24.95
C THR A 295 17.26 15.29 23.44
N THR A 296 18.11 14.51 22.75
CA THR A 296 18.08 14.36 21.29
C THR A 296 17.96 12.87 20.93
N VAL A 297 16.97 12.54 20.11
CA VAL A 297 16.80 11.21 19.54
C VAL A 297 16.77 11.32 18.02
N GLU A 298 17.61 10.55 17.36
CA GLU A 298 17.75 10.55 15.90
C GLU A 298 17.55 9.16 15.33
N PHE A 299 16.79 9.07 14.24
CA PHE A 299 16.62 7.86 13.44
C PHE A 299 17.05 8.16 12.00
N ASP A 300 18.14 7.55 11.57
CA ASP A 300 18.58 7.67 10.16
C ASP A 300 17.79 6.72 9.25
N GLY A 301 17.37 5.55 9.75
CA GLY A 301 16.56 4.57 9.03
C GLY A 301 15.06 4.71 9.24
N ASN A 302 14.30 3.82 8.61
CA ASN A 302 12.83 3.81 8.72
C ASN A 302 12.37 3.48 10.14
N VAL A 303 11.31 4.14 10.57
CA VAL A 303 10.73 3.98 11.90
C VAL A 303 9.28 3.51 11.80
N THR A 304 8.96 2.44 12.52
CA THR A 304 7.58 2.11 12.87
C THR A 304 7.40 2.32 14.37
N ALA A 305 6.60 3.31 14.74
CA ALA A 305 6.29 3.61 16.14
C ALA A 305 4.81 3.32 16.42
N THR A 306 4.55 2.32 17.24
CA THR A 306 3.19 1.87 17.58
C THR A 306 2.90 2.02 19.07
N ALA A 307 1.83 2.74 19.38
CA ALA A 307 1.34 2.83 20.75
C ALA A 307 -0.14 2.45 20.83
N ALA A 308 -0.52 1.66 21.82
CA ALA A 308 -1.88 1.21 22.02
C ALA A 308 -2.27 1.24 23.50
N ALA A 309 -3.52 1.64 23.77
CA ALA A 309 -4.17 1.49 25.06
C ALA A 309 -5.50 0.76 24.86
N SER A 310 -5.71 -0.35 25.57
CA SER A 310 -6.89 -1.20 25.32
C SER A 310 -8.16 -0.74 26.08
N GLU A 311 -8.00 0.02 27.15
CA GLU A 311 -9.13 0.59 27.92
C GLU A 311 -9.30 2.10 27.65
N SER A 312 -10.51 2.60 27.74
CA SER A 312 -10.85 4.01 27.49
C SER A 312 -10.18 5.02 28.44
N ALA A 313 -9.68 4.56 29.57
CA ALA A 313 -8.91 5.38 30.52
C ALA A 313 -7.44 5.52 30.14
N GLY A 314 -6.93 4.68 29.24
CA GLY A 314 -5.57 4.71 28.75
C GLY A 314 -5.36 5.76 27.67
N THR A 315 -4.10 6.18 27.49
CA THR A 315 -3.67 7.08 26.42
C THR A 315 -2.52 6.45 25.65
N ALA A 316 -2.48 6.71 24.32
CA ALA A 316 -1.48 6.11 23.45
C ALA A 316 -0.84 7.17 22.53
N TYR A 317 0.47 7.32 22.63
CA TYR A 317 1.25 8.24 21.79
C TYR A 317 2.33 7.45 21.03
N SER A 318 2.28 7.48 19.71
CA SER A 318 3.39 6.98 18.89
C SER A 318 4.64 7.84 19.13
N ILE A 319 4.46 9.14 19.25
CA ILE A 319 5.52 10.10 19.64
C ILE A 319 5.00 11.01 20.76
N TYR A 320 5.82 11.17 21.80
CA TYR A 320 5.63 12.16 22.83
C TYR A 320 6.93 12.92 23.08
N THR A 321 6.96 14.23 22.83
CA THR A 321 8.10 15.06 23.14
C THR A 321 7.73 16.18 24.09
N ASP A 322 8.62 16.48 25.06
CA ASP A 322 8.44 17.53 26.04
C ASP A 322 9.80 18.21 26.35
N ALA A 323 10.05 19.35 25.74
CA ALA A 323 11.31 20.08 25.74
C ALA A 323 12.52 19.31 25.12
N GLY A 324 12.25 18.38 24.19
CA GLY A 324 13.26 17.56 23.52
C GLY A 324 13.29 17.73 22.02
N THR A 325 14.27 17.09 21.36
CA THR A 325 14.40 17.05 19.89
C THR A 325 14.31 15.62 19.39
N LEU A 326 13.44 15.38 18.43
CA LEU A 326 13.30 14.10 17.74
C LEU A 326 13.46 14.30 16.23
N SER A 327 14.28 13.47 15.59
CA SER A 327 14.47 13.50 14.14
C SER A 327 14.19 12.11 13.53
N LEU A 328 13.31 12.04 12.53
CA LEU A 328 13.00 10.85 11.74
C LEU A 328 13.45 11.11 10.30
N GLN A 329 14.56 10.52 9.88
CA GLN A 329 15.19 10.77 8.59
C GLN A 329 14.95 9.66 7.57
N GLY A 330 14.33 8.54 7.97
CA GLY A 330 14.03 7.42 7.10
C GLY A 330 13.14 7.78 5.92
N ALA A 331 13.25 7.03 4.83
CA ALA A 331 12.44 7.23 3.64
C ALA A 331 10.96 6.93 3.88
N ASN A 332 10.65 5.96 4.75
CA ASN A 332 9.28 5.57 5.09
C ASN A 332 9.13 5.40 6.60
N ASN A 333 8.33 6.26 7.22
CA ASN A 333 8.04 6.18 8.64
C ASN A 333 6.54 5.91 8.85
N THR A 334 6.20 5.19 9.92
CA THR A 334 4.81 4.88 10.27
C THR A 334 4.58 5.19 11.76
N LEU A 335 3.59 6.03 12.03
CA LEU A 335 3.24 6.48 13.37
C LEU A 335 1.82 6.01 13.72
N ASN A 336 1.71 4.91 14.46
CA ASN A 336 0.46 4.32 14.91
C ASN A 336 0.14 4.77 16.34
N GLY A 337 -0.65 5.80 16.47
CA GLY A 337 -1.00 6.48 17.72
C GLY A 337 -0.79 7.98 17.64
N ASP A 338 -1.31 8.72 18.60
CA ASP A 338 -1.23 10.18 18.59
C ASP A 338 0.23 10.66 18.68
N VAL A 339 0.50 11.83 18.09
CA VAL A 339 1.77 12.55 18.18
C VAL A 339 1.55 13.82 18.99
N SER A 340 2.30 13.96 20.09
CA SER A 340 2.17 15.09 21.00
C SER A 340 3.53 15.77 21.22
N ILE A 341 3.65 17.03 20.81
CA ILE A 341 4.88 17.84 20.86
C ILE A 341 4.63 19.03 21.76
N LYS A 342 5.42 19.17 22.84
CA LYS A 342 5.19 20.15 23.92
C LYS A 342 6.45 20.93 24.28
N ASN A 343 6.26 22.09 24.92
CA ASN A 343 7.30 22.83 25.65
C ASN A 343 8.60 23.07 24.87
N ALA A 344 8.55 23.85 23.79
CA ALA A 344 9.71 24.20 22.95
C ALA A 344 10.44 22.98 22.33
N SER A 345 9.73 21.87 22.13
CA SER A 345 10.25 20.70 21.43
C SER A 345 10.31 20.90 19.93
N THR A 346 11.20 20.13 19.28
CA THR A 346 11.28 20.05 17.82
C THR A 346 11.08 18.62 17.36
N LEU A 347 10.20 18.42 16.37
CA LEU A 347 10.10 17.21 15.59
C LEU A 347 10.55 17.51 14.16
N SER A 348 11.64 16.88 13.70
CA SER A 348 12.15 17.01 12.34
C SER A 348 11.84 15.74 11.54
N LEU A 349 11.24 15.90 10.35
CA LEU A 349 10.94 14.83 9.41
C LEU A 349 11.73 15.05 8.12
N GLY A 350 12.50 14.03 7.72
CA GLY A 350 13.40 14.09 6.59
C GLY A 350 14.68 14.89 6.86
N ASN A 351 15.61 14.83 5.92
CA ASN A 351 16.90 15.52 5.99
C ASN A 351 17.29 16.23 4.66
N GLY A 352 16.36 16.28 3.72
CA GLY A 352 16.56 16.88 2.40
C GLY A 352 17.32 16.02 1.38
N SER A 353 17.93 14.90 1.78
CA SER A 353 18.72 14.04 0.88
C SER A 353 17.86 13.11 0.00
N HIS A 354 16.68 12.77 0.47
CA HIS A 354 15.66 11.97 -0.24
C HIS A 354 14.27 12.38 0.28
N VAL A 355 13.23 11.97 -0.42
CA VAL A 355 11.85 12.18 0.05
C VAL A 355 11.59 11.26 1.24
N SER A 356 11.19 11.85 2.36
CA SER A 356 10.78 11.12 3.56
C SER A 356 9.25 11.13 3.65
N GLN A 357 8.64 9.95 3.62
CA GLN A 357 7.20 9.79 3.81
C GLN A 357 6.90 9.35 5.23
N THR A 358 5.94 9.99 5.88
CA THR A 358 5.50 9.64 7.22
C THR A 358 4.00 9.41 7.23
N ALA A 359 3.59 8.15 7.38
CA ALA A 359 2.19 7.78 7.58
C ALA A 359 1.77 8.11 9.02
N LEU A 360 0.81 9.01 9.17
CA LEU A 360 0.27 9.45 10.44
C LEU A 360 -1.11 8.81 10.69
N ASN A 361 -1.13 7.76 11.48
CA ASN A 361 -2.35 7.03 11.85
C ASN A 361 -2.96 7.48 13.20
N GLY A 362 -2.54 8.63 13.70
CA GLY A 362 -3.06 9.31 14.89
C GLY A 362 -3.18 10.81 14.68
N ASN A 363 -3.65 11.54 15.69
CA ASN A 363 -3.67 13.01 15.63
C ASN A 363 -2.26 13.55 15.94
N LEU A 364 -1.86 14.64 15.24
CA LEU A 364 -0.65 15.37 15.57
C LEU A 364 -1.03 16.69 16.25
N THR A 365 -0.54 16.89 17.47
CA THR A 365 -0.70 18.13 18.23
C THR A 365 0.65 18.66 18.64
N ALA A 366 0.94 19.91 18.25
CA ALA A 366 2.18 20.60 18.60
C ALA A 366 1.83 21.96 19.22
N ASP A 367 2.11 22.09 20.53
CA ASP A 367 1.72 23.24 21.34
C ASP A 367 2.48 24.52 20.96
N SER A 368 2.04 25.66 21.51
CA SER A 368 2.70 26.94 21.30
C SER A 368 4.19 26.88 21.72
N GLY A 369 5.06 27.44 20.88
CA GLY A 369 6.52 27.42 21.07
C GLY A 369 7.22 26.16 20.59
N THR A 370 6.48 25.18 20.01
CA THR A 370 7.07 23.99 19.38
C THR A 370 7.26 24.19 17.88
N THR A 371 8.12 23.37 17.29
CA THR A 371 8.42 23.39 15.86
C THR A 371 8.29 22.00 15.24
N ILE A 372 7.56 21.90 14.13
CA ILE A 372 7.65 20.77 13.22
C ILE A 372 8.48 21.21 12.02
N GLU A 373 9.58 20.54 11.77
CA GLU A 373 10.48 20.81 10.67
C GLU A 373 10.34 19.75 9.58
N LEU A 374 10.05 20.16 8.35
CA LEU A 374 9.87 19.29 7.20
C LEU A 374 10.95 19.60 6.15
N GLN A 375 11.83 18.65 5.87
CA GLN A 375 12.92 18.76 4.91
C GLN A 375 12.78 17.69 3.81
N ASN A 376 12.22 18.06 2.66
CA ASN A 376 11.84 17.14 1.61
C ASN A 376 10.99 15.99 2.17
N ALA A 377 9.94 16.32 2.90
CA ALA A 377 9.15 15.38 3.69
C ALA A 377 7.66 15.49 3.40
N VAL A 378 6.98 14.36 3.43
CA VAL A 378 5.53 14.26 3.25
C VAL A 378 4.91 13.61 4.47
N ILE A 379 3.91 14.25 5.06
CA ILE A 379 3.04 13.66 6.09
C ILE A 379 1.76 13.19 5.41
N ASP A 380 1.49 11.90 5.48
CA ASP A 380 0.26 11.29 5.01
C ASP A 380 -0.70 11.07 6.19
N VAL A 381 -1.73 11.91 6.25
CA VAL A 381 -2.69 11.97 7.38
C VAL A 381 -3.85 11.02 7.11
N ALA A 382 -3.98 9.98 7.90
CA ALA A 382 -5.07 9.02 7.78
C ALA A 382 -6.45 9.66 7.93
N ALA A 383 -7.47 9.07 7.33
CA ALA A 383 -8.85 9.54 7.42
C ALA A 383 -9.32 9.66 8.88
N GLY A 384 -10.05 10.73 9.21
CA GLY A 384 -10.52 11.04 10.56
C GLY A 384 -9.45 11.50 11.54
N LYS A 385 -8.23 11.80 11.07
CA LYS A 385 -7.13 12.32 11.89
C LYS A 385 -6.87 13.79 11.59
N THR A 386 -6.31 14.49 12.57
CA THR A 386 -6.07 15.93 12.51
C THR A 386 -4.61 16.29 12.76
N VAL A 387 -4.18 17.38 12.16
CA VAL A 387 -2.87 17.99 12.37
C VAL A 387 -3.07 19.41 12.91
N ASN A 388 -2.67 19.65 14.15
CA ASN A 388 -2.74 20.96 14.78
C ASN A 388 -1.34 21.34 15.29
N VAL A 389 -0.69 22.29 14.60
CA VAL A 389 0.71 22.65 14.86
C VAL A 389 0.89 24.15 15.05
N ALA A 390 1.72 24.52 16.03
CA ALA A 390 2.05 25.91 16.31
C ALA A 390 2.95 26.49 15.21
N THR A 391 4.09 25.87 14.92
CA THR A 391 5.03 26.35 13.91
C THR A 391 5.46 25.24 12.98
N LEU A 392 5.34 25.50 11.69
CA LEU A 392 5.79 24.60 10.62
C LEU A 392 6.94 25.29 9.86
N THR A 393 8.08 24.60 9.73
CA THR A 393 9.29 25.13 9.06
C THR A 393 9.85 24.12 8.06
N GLY A 394 10.79 24.55 7.20
CA GLY A 394 11.50 23.67 6.29
C GLY A 394 11.33 24.03 4.82
N SER A 395 11.52 23.06 3.94
CA SER A 395 11.40 23.22 2.48
C SER A 395 10.95 21.93 1.79
N ASP A 396 10.31 22.11 0.63
CA ASP A 396 9.88 21.02 -0.25
C ASP A 396 9.06 19.97 0.51
N ALA A 397 8.01 20.44 1.18
CA ALA A 397 7.19 19.64 2.08
C ALA A 397 5.78 19.41 1.55
N GLY A 398 5.22 18.27 1.89
CA GLY A 398 3.85 17.88 1.55
C GLY A 398 3.04 17.44 2.78
N ILE A 399 1.74 17.73 2.76
CA ILE A 399 0.77 17.15 3.69
C ILE A 399 -0.37 16.59 2.85
N VAL A 400 -0.53 15.28 2.88
CA VAL A 400 -1.61 14.57 2.18
C VAL A 400 -2.75 14.32 3.16
N LEU A 401 -3.96 14.73 2.81
CA LEU A 401 -5.16 14.52 3.61
C LEU A 401 -6.03 13.44 2.96
N ASN A 402 -6.33 12.39 3.72
CA ASN A 402 -7.21 11.31 3.28
C ASN A 402 -8.69 11.55 3.63
N GLN A 403 -9.00 12.70 4.23
CA GLN A 403 -10.35 13.19 4.48
C GLN A 403 -10.33 14.73 4.55
N LEU A 404 -11.35 15.39 4.00
CA LEU A 404 -11.43 16.85 3.85
C LEU A 404 -12.49 17.46 4.76
N ASP A 405 -12.32 17.33 6.07
CA ASP A 405 -13.21 17.94 7.05
C ASP A 405 -12.65 19.29 7.53
N GLU A 406 -13.53 20.20 7.93
CA GLU A 406 -13.13 21.49 8.50
C GLU A 406 -12.21 21.30 9.70
N GLY A 407 -11.05 21.97 9.69
CA GLY A 407 -10.06 21.92 10.77
C GLY A 407 -9.17 20.67 10.78
N THR A 408 -9.15 19.88 9.73
CA THR A 408 -8.23 18.73 9.60
C THR A 408 -6.78 19.15 9.70
N LEU A 409 -6.40 20.29 9.10
CA LEU A 409 -5.06 20.88 9.17
C LEU A 409 -5.14 22.29 9.76
N THR A 410 -4.56 22.50 10.93
CA THR A 410 -4.42 23.82 11.56
C THR A 410 -2.95 24.14 11.77
N VAL A 411 -2.49 25.29 11.24
CA VAL A 411 -1.12 25.78 11.38
C VAL A 411 -1.16 27.21 11.85
N SER A 412 -0.60 27.53 13.04
CA SER A 412 -0.58 28.90 13.55
C SER A 412 0.46 29.77 12.84
N ASP A 413 1.61 29.23 12.48
CA ASP A 413 2.70 29.95 11.82
C ASP A 413 3.40 29.05 10.78
N ASN A 414 3.08 29.24 9.50
CA ASN A 414 3.70 28.49 8.39
C ASN A 414 4.90 29.26 7.84
N LYS A 415 6.09 28.66 7.90
CA LYS A 415 7.36 29.16 7.36
C LYS A 415 8.00 28.18 6.36
N VAL A 416 7.29 27.13 5.95
CA VAL A 416 7.79 26.17 4.97
C VAL A 416 7.88 26.83 3.61
N LYS A 417 9.02 26.68 2.96
CA LYS A 417 9.18 27.08 1.56
C LYS A 417 8.70 25.96 0.65
N GLY A 418 7.62 26.20 -0.11
CA GLY A 418 7.08 25.20 -1.04
C GLY A 418 6.24 24.12 -0.33
N LEU A 419 5.39 24.50 0.61
CA LEU A 419 4.41 23.59 1.21
C LEU A 419 3.33 23.26 0.18
N ALA A 420 3.08 21.98 -0.04
CA ALA A 420 1.95 21.47 -0.79
C ALA A 420 0.96 20.76 0.16
N VAL A 421 -0.31 21.13 0.12
CA VAL A 421 -1.37 20.39 0.80
C VAL A 421 -2.21 19.68 -0.25
N VAL A 422 -2.33 18.38 -0.13
CA VAL A 422 -2.84 17.52 -1.19
C VAL A 422 -4.03 16.71 -0.67
N ALA A 423 -5.17 16.76 -1.37
CA ALA A 423 -6.21 15.76 -1.20
C ALA A 423 -5.73 14.46 -1.85
N SER A 424 -5.72 13.37 -1.09
CA SER A 424 -5.40 12.05 -1.68
C SER A 424 -6.42 11.66 -2.75
N ALA A 425 -6.07 10.69 -3.57
CA ALA A 425 -6.97 10.17 -4.60
C ALA A 425 -8.33 9.75 -4.01
N SER A 426 -8.32 9.01 -2.90
CA SER A 426 -9.54 8.56 -2.22
C SER A 426 -10.35 9.69 -1.60
N ALA A 427 -9.71 10.73 -1.06
CA ALA A 427 -10.40 11.90 -0.54
C ALA A 427 -11.01 12.74 -1.67
N ASN A 428 -10.31 12.87 -2.80
CA ASN A 428 -10.79 13.58 -3.98
C ASN A 428 -12.01 12.89 -4.63
N ASP A 429 -12.03 11.56 -4.65
CA ASP A 429 -13.15 10.75 -5.18
C ASP A 429 -14.46 10.87 -4.40
N LEU A 430 -14.44 11.50 -3.20
CA LEU A 430 -15.66 11.75 -2.42
C LEU A 430 -16.48 12.95 -2.91
N TYR A 431 -15.99 13.70 -3.90
CA TYR A 431 -16.61 14.93 -4.40
C TYR A 431 -17.05 14.80 -5.85
N ALA A 432 -18.18 15.43 -6.18
CA ALA A 432 -18.79 15.34 -7.52
C ALA A 432 -17.91 15.99 -8.60
N ASP A 433 -17.18 17.05 -8.27
CA ASP A 433 -16.25 17.69 -9.20
C ASP A 433 -15.00 18.27 -8.47
N ALA A 434 -13.99 18.60 -9.26
CA ALA A 434 -12.74 19.17 -8.77
C ALA A 434 -12.91 20.51 -8.02
N SER A 435 -13.96 21.30 -8.34
CA SER A 435 -14.19 22.59 -7.67
C SER A 435 -14.74 22.38 -6.27
N GLU A 436 -15.65 21.41 -6.10
CA GLU A 436 -16.15 21.03 -4.78
C GLU A 436 -15.04 20.46 -3.90
N ALA A 437 -14.19 19.57 -4.45
CA ALA A 437 -13.04 19.03 -3.74
C ALA A 437 -12.03 20.10 -3.33
N ALA A 438 -11.73 21.05 -4.21
CA ALA A 438 -10.82 22.17 -3.94
C ALA A 438 -11.39 23.12 -2.87
N GLU A 439 -12.70 23.39 -2.89
CA GLU A 439 -13.37 24.17 -1.86
C GLU A 439 -13.34 23.44 -0.50
N ALA A 440 -13.60 22.12 -0.49
CA ALA A 440 -13.53 21.31 0.72
C ALA A 440 -12.11 21.27 1.28
N LEU A 441 -11.10 21.06 0.45
CA LEU A 441 -9.70 21.08 0.88
C LEU A 441 -9.30 22.48 1.43
N SER A 442 -9.71 23.56 0.78
CA SER A 442 -9.47 24.91 1.27
C SER A 442 -10.09 25.16 2.66
N LYS A 443 -11.30 24.64 2.92
CA LYS A 443 -11.98 24.72 4.22
C LYS A 443 -11.34 23.81 5.28
N SER A 444 -10.68 22.72 4.87
CA SER A 444 -9.99 21.81 5.79
C SER A 444 -8.72 22.41 6.36
N ILE A 445 -8.22 23.51 5.78
CA ILE A 445 -6.94 24.15 6.11
C ILE A 445 -7.19 25.48 6.83
N ALA A 446 -6.61 25.63 8.01
CA ALA A 446 -6.59 26.88 8.76
C ALA A 446 -5.14 27.31 9.03
N VAL A 447 -4.64 28.27 8.26
CA VAL A 447 -3.31 28.88 8.46
C VAL A 447 -3.50 30.32 8.95
N THR A 448 -3.07 30.63 10.19
CA THR A 448 -3.30 31.95 10.81
C THR A 448 -2.29 32.98 10.35
N ASN A 449 -1.01 32.64 10.30
CA ASN A 449 0.07 33.50 9.84
C ASN A 449 0.88 32.77 8.77
N SER A 450 0.95 33.34 7.56
CA SER A 450 1.89 32.90 6.55
C SER A 450 2.85 34.07 6.24
N SER A 451 4.14 33.86 6.44
CA SER A 451 5.15 34.84 5.94
C SER A 451 5.20 34.75 4.41
N ALA A 452 5.80 35.73 3.73
CA ALA A 452 5.94 35.70 2.27
C ALA A 452 6.66 34.45 1.71
N SER A 453 7.41 33.74 2.56
CA SER A 453 8.03 32.44 2.25
C SER A 453 7.16 31.23 2.64
N GLY A 454 6.05 31.43 3.33
CA GLY A 454 5.17 30.40 3.85
C GLY A 454 3.85 30.26 3.10
N SER A 455 3.75 30.72 1.85
CA SER A 455 2.62 30.40 0.98
C SER A 455 2.57 28.90 0.71
N TYR A 456 1.38 28.36 0.61
CA TYR A 456 1.16 26.95 0.27
C TYR A 456 0.33 26.83 -1.00
N THR A 457 0.44 25.69 -1.64
CA THR A 457 -0.40 25.31 -2.78
C THR A 457 -1.33 24.18 -2.37
N ILE A 458 -2.52 24.13 -2.96
CA ILE A 458 -3.44 23.04 -2.77
C ILE A 458 -3.68 22.30 -4.07
N SER A 459 -3.80 20.98 -3.98
CA SER A 459 -4.05 20.12 -5.12
C SER A 459 -4.83 18.87 -4.72
N GLY A 460 -5.49 18.24 -5.70
CA GLY A 460 -6.08 16.93 -5.57
C GLY A 460 -5.40 15.95 -6.49
N GLN A 461 -5.11 14.75 -5.98
CA GLN A 461 -4.62 13.65 -6.80
C GLN A 461 -5.75 13.09 -7.65
N SER A 462 -5.47 12.70 -8.90
CA SER A 462 -6.39 11.89 -9.70
C SER A 462 -6.77 10.63 -8.94
N GLY A 463 -8.05 10.40 -8.83
CA GLY A 463 -8.60 9.21 -8.19
C GLY A 463 -9.14 8.19 -9.19
N ALA A 464 -10.04 7.33 -8.73
CA ALA A 464 -10.74 6.38 -9.60
C ALA A 464 -11.81 7.07 -10.46
N LEU A 465 -12.48 8.11 -9.91
CA LEU A 465 -13.54 8.87 -10.60
C LEU A 465 -13.24 10.36 -10.73
N SER A 466 -12.20 10.87 -10.08
CA SER A 466 -11.92 12.31 -10.02
C SER A 466 -10.70 12.72 -10.83
N ASP A 467 -10.79 13.88 -11.47
CA ASP A 467 -9.65 14.53 -12.10
C ASP A 467 -8.63 15.00 -11.06
N GLY A 468 -7.36 15.01 -11.45
CA GLY A 468 -6.33 15.74 -10.70
C GLY A 468 -6.51 17.26 -10.92
N TRP A 469 -6.15 18.05 -9.90
CA TRP A 469 -6.25 19.51 -10.00
C TRP A 469 -5.25 20.21 -9.11
N THR A 470 -4.95 21.46 -9.45
CA THR A 470 -4.28 22.42 -8.57
C THR A 470 -5.16 23.66 -8.38
N ALA A 471 -5.08 24.30 -7.22
CA ALA A 471 -5.85 25.48 -6.91
C ALA A 471 -5.03 26.47 -6.06
N ASP A 472 -5.52 27.71 -5.97
CA ASP A 472 -5.02 28.70 -5.01
C ASP A 472 -5.50 28.36 -3.59
N GLU A 473 -4.98 29.06 -2.59
CA GLU A 473 -5.32 28.87 -1.16
C GLU A 473 -6.82 29.06 -0.85
N LYS A 474 -7.59 29.64 -1.77
CA LYS A 474 -9.04 29.87 -1.64
C LYS A 474 -9.88 28.79 -2.31
N GLY A 475 -9.25 27.80 -2.92
CA GLY A 475 -9.93 26.75 -3.66
C GLY A 475 -10.27 27.08 -5.10
N ASN A 476 -9.78 28.20 -5.68
CA ASN A 476 -10.00 28.47 -7.08
C ASN A 476 -9.05 27.63 -7.94
N ILE A 477 -9.61 26.79 -8.79
CA ILE A 477 -8.85 25.90 -9.68
C ILE A 477 -7.95 26.70 -10.62
N THR A 478 -6.67 26.38 -10.67
CA THR A 478 -5.66 26.97 -11.55
C THR A 478 -5.25 26.04 -12.70
N SER A 479 -5.31 24.72 -12.50
CA SER A 479 -5.16 23.72 -13.56
C SER A 479 -5.92 22.43 -13.23
N ARG A 480 -6.25 21.68 -14.28
CA ARG A 480 -6.85 20.34 -14.19
C ARG A 480 -6.04 19.35 -15.00
N THR A 481 -5.96 18.12 -14.51
CA THR A 481 -5.41 16.98 -15.22
C THR A 481 -6.53 15.94 -15.34
N THR A 482 -6.92 15.63 -16.56
CA THR A 482 -8.00 14.68 -16.84
C THR A 482 -7.69 13.33 -16.25
N ASN A 483 -8.69 12.71 -15.64
CA ASN A 483 -8.57 11.36 -15.10
C ASN A 483 -8.56 10.34 -16.26
N GLN A 484 -7.44 9.72 -16.47
CA GLN A 484 -7.25 8.72 -17.50
C GLN A 484 -8.08 7.43 -17.29
N SER A 485 -8.52 7.16 -16.06
CA SER A 485 -9.41 6.01 -15.77
C SER A 485 -10.79 6.19 -16.37
N LEU A 486 -11.30 7.42 -16.43
CA LEU A 486 -12.61 7.72 -17.05
C LEU A 486 -12.57 7.49 -18.56
N ASP A 487 -11.46 7.84 -19.23
CA ASP A 487 -11.26 7.55 -20.66
C ASP A 487 -11.28 6.04 -20.93
N VAL A 488 -10.74 5.25 -20.01
CA VAL A 488 -10.74 3.78 -20.13
C VAL A 488 -12.16 3.22 -20.04
N PHE A 489 -13.03 3.73 -19.17
CA PHE A 489 -14.43 3.30 -19.10
C PHE A 489 -15.18 3.60 -20.40
N GLY A 490 -14.93 4.76 -21.03
CA GLY A 490 -15.45 5.07 -22.36
C GLY A 490 -14.98 4.08 -23.43
N ASN A 491 -13.71 3.71 -23.41
CA ASN A 491 -13.12 2.75 -24.34
C ASN A 491 -13.80 1.38 -24.28
N TYR A 492 -14.14 0.86 -23.08
CA TYR A 492 -14.80 -0.46 -22.98
C TYR A 492 -16.17 -0.47 -23.61
N ASN A 493 -16.96 0.57 -23.34
CA ASN A 493 -18.32 0.68 -23.87
C ASN A 493 -18.29 0.79 -25.40
N ALA A 494 -17.40 1.63 -25.92
CA ALA A 494 -17.19 1.76 -27.36
C ALA A 494 -16.71 0.45 -28.01
N MET A 495 -15.83 -0.31 -27.34
CA MET A 495 -15.29 -1.56 -27.87
C MET A 495 -16.39 -2.60 -28.17
N THR A 496 -17.31 -2.83 -27.25
CA THR A 496 -18.39 -3.80 -27.46
C THR A 496 -19.26 -3.41 -28.64
N LEU A 497 -19.55 -2.13 -28.80
CA LEU A 497 -20.34 -1.64 -29.92
C LEU A 497 -19.60 -1.75 -31.27
N VAL A 498 -18.28 -1.43 -31.27
CA VAL A 498 -17.40 -1.62 -32.43
C VAL A 498 -17.33 -3.09 -32.83
N GLN A 499 -17.15 -3.99 -31.85
CA GLN A 499 -17.12 -5.43 -32.09
C GLN A 499 -18.41 -5.93 -32.68
N TRP A 500 -19.56 -5.54 -32.13
CA TRP A 500 -20.87 -5.95 -32.64
C TRP A 500 -21.12 -5.41 -34.04
N ARG A 501 -20.79 -4.14 -34.31
CA ARG A 501 -20.90 -3.51 -35.64
C ARG A 501 -20.04 -4.23 -36.68
N ASN A 502 -18.86 -4.65 -36.33
CA ASN A 502 -17.90 -5.33 -37.20
C ASN A 502 -18.30 -6.78 -37.53
N GLU A 503 -19.24 -7.37 -36.80
CA GLU A 503 -19.81 -8.68 -37.13
C GLU A 503 -20.91 -8.65 -38.18
N VAL A 504 -21.25 -7.49 -38.74
CA VAL A 504 -22.19 -7.40 -39.87
C VAL A 504 -21.62 -8.11 -41.07
N ASN A 505 -22.42 -9.01 -41.64
CA ASN A 505 -22.01 -9.97 -42.63
C ASN A 505 -22.80 -9.76 -43.92
N HIS A 506 -22.22 -9.20 -44.94
CA HIS A 506 -22.79 -9.10 -46.28
C HIS A 506 -22.99 -10.48 -46.90
N ILE A 507 -24.00 -10.63 -47.73
CA ILE A 507 -24.34 -11.89 -48.39
C ILE A 507 -23.11 -12.49 -49.13
N SER A 508 -22.33 -11.66 -49.80
CA SER A 508 -21.18 -12.07 -50.59
C SER A 508 -20.04 -12.60 -49.72
N GLN A 509 -19.86 -12.09 -48.53
CA GLN A 509 -18.86 -12.57 -47.57
C GLN A 509 -19.29 -13.86 -46.86
N ARG A 510 -20.59 -14.09 -46.72
CA ARG A 510 -21.16 -15.25 -46.05
C ARG A 510 -21.34 -16.47 -46.96
N LEU A 511 -21.92 -16.29 -48.12
CA LEU A 511 -22.32 -17.37 -49.00
C LEU A 511 -21.47 -17.52 -50.28
N GLY A 512 -20.68 -16.49 -50.64
CA GLY A 512 -20.21 -16.33 -51.99
C GLY A 512 -21.37 -16.06 -52.98
N ASP A 513 -21.13 -16.24 -54.23
CA ASP A 513 -22.21 -16.11 -55.25
C ASP A 513 -22.92 -17.46 -55.44
N VAL A 514 -24.13 -17.56 -54.93
CA VAL A 514 -24.95 -18.79 -54.94
C VAL A 514 -26.12 -18.71 -55.93
N ARG A 515 -26.17 -17.66 -56.77
CA ARG A 515 -27.29 -17.40 -57.71
C ARG A 515 -27.49 -18.53 -58.68
N ASP A 516 -26.44 -19.07 -59.23
CA ASP A 516 -26.51 -20.10 -60.32
C ASP A 516 -26.53 -21.55 -59.74
N SER A 517 -26.60 -21.71 -58.43
CA SER A 517 -26.69 -23.05 -57.85
C SER A 517 -28.11 -23.60 -57.85
N SER A 518 -28.30 -24.79 -58.42
CA SER A 518 -29.56 -25.54 -58.40
C SER A 518 -29.71 -26.49 -57.20
N ALA A 519 -28.72 -26.57 -56.35
CA ALA A 519 -28.71 -27.47 -55.19
C ALA A 519 -29.68 -27.00 -54.11
N THR A 520 -30.32 -27.96 -53.45
CA THR A 520 -31.36 -27.69 -52.44
C THR A 520 -30.80 -27.38 -51.07
N ILE A 521 -29.69 -28.02 -50.69
CA ILE A 521 -29.06 -27.88 -49.39
C ILE A 521 -27.64 -27.36 -49.58
N GLY A 522 -27.23 -26.43 -48.75
CA GLY A 522 -25.87 -25.92 -48.69
C GLY A 522 -25.32 -25.99 -47.27
N ALA A 523 -24.03 -26.26 -47.17
CA ALA A 523 -23.26 -26.08 -45.94
C ALA A 523 -22.07 -25.20 -46.27
N TRP A 524 -21.69 -24.32 -45.36
CA TRP A 524 -20.57 -23.41 -45.55
C TRP A 524 -19.82 -23.12 -44.26
N ALA A 525 -18.58 -22.79 -44.39
CA ALA A 525 -17.76 -22.31 -43.28
C ALA A 525 -16.81 -21.22 -43.77
N ARG A 526 -16.46 -20.30 -42.87
CA ARG A 526 -15.48 -19.26 -43.16
C ARG A 526 -14.69 -18.89 -41.90
N VAL A 527 -13.51 -18.37 -42.11
CA VAL A 527 -12.71 -17.63 -41.13
C VAL A 527 -12.63 -16.19 -41.60
N TYR A 528 -12.79 -15.27 -40.69
CA TYR A 528 -12.63 -13.83 -40.97
C TYR A 528 -12.01 -13.13 -39.78
N GLY A 529 -11.39 -12.01 -40.04
CA GLY A 529 -10.81 -11.17 -39.01
C GLY A 529 -10.60 -9.77 -39.50
N TYR A 530 -10.37 -8.88 -38.59
CA TYR A 530 -10.13 -7.47 -38.85
C TYR A 530 -9.22 -6.85 -37.82
N ASP A 531 -8.57 -5.75 -38.22
CA ASP A 531 -7.76 -4.86 -37.40
C ASP A 531 -8.31 -3.45 -37.61
N SER A 532 -8.93 -2.88 -36.57
CA SER A 532 -9.60 -1.60 -36.65
C SER A 532 -9.20 -0.69 -35.52
N SER A 533 -9.23 0.62 -35.77
CA SER A 533 -9.02 1.66 -34.76
C SER A 533 -10.15 2.68 -34.79
N TYR A 534 -10.42 3.24 -33.67
CA TYR A 534 -11.31 4.39 -33.49
C TYR A 534 -10.56 5.44 -32.64
N ASP A 535 -10.51 6.67 -33.12
CA ASP A 535 -9.74 7.75 -32.49
C ASP A 535 -10.49 9.09 -32.59
N ASP A 536 -11.16 9.46 -31.51
CA ASP A 536 -11.83 10.75 -31.29
C ASP A 536 -11.89 11.04 -29.79
N ASN A 537 -13.05 10.93 -29.15
CA ASN A 537 -13.21 11.05 -27.70
C ASN A 537 -12.62 9.85 -26.94
N VAL A 538 -12.48 8.74 -27.63
CA VAL A 538 -11.84 7.50 -27.15
C VAL A 538 -10.81 7.03 -28.17
N SER A 539 -9.77 6.35 -27.73
CA SER A 539 -8.74 5.78 -28.61
C SER A 539 -8.65 4.27 -28.38
N ILE A 540 -9.07 3.50 -29.40
CA ILE A 540 -9.17 2.04 -29.33
C ILE A 540 -8.52 1.43 -30.56
N ASP A 541 -7.58 0.52 -30.36
CA ASP A 541 -7.13 -0.45 -31.34
C ASP A 541 -7.79 -1.79 -31.05
N PHE A 542 -8.54 -2.33 -32.00
CA PHE A 542 -9.28 -3.57 -31.82
C PHE A 542 -9.01 -4.59 -32.93
N LYS A 543 -8.60 -5.79 -32.53
CA LYS A 543 -8.35 -6.93 -33.43
C LYS A 543 -9.26 -8.08 -33.07
N ALA A 544 -9.84 -8.73 -34.08
CA ALA A 544 -10.60 -9.94 -33.83
C ALA A 544 -10.42 -10.98 -34.95
N ASN A 545 -10.53 -12.23 -34.55
CA ASN A 545 -10.58 -13.36 -35.45
C ASN A 545 -11.82 -14.20 -35.16
N SER A 546 -12.49 -14.64 -36.19
CA SER A 546 -13.75 -15.35 -36.05
C SER A 546 -13.78 -16.59 -36.92
N ILE A 547 -14.47 -17.60 -36.43
CA ILE A 547 -14.90 -18.75 -37.22
C ILE A 547 -16.41 -18.76 -37.28
N GLN A 548 -16.97 -18.95 -38.48
CA GLN A 548 -18.39 -19.04 -38.67
C GLN A 548 -18.72 -20.24 -39.56
N ALA A 549 -19.75 -20.98 -39.19
CA ALA A 549 -20.27 -22.10 -39.99
C ALA A 549 -21.77 -22.05 -40.04
N GLY A 550 -22.34 -22.43 -41.20
CA GLY A 550 -23.76 -22.38 -41.40
C GLY A 550 -24.27 -23.38 -42.45
N GLY A 551 -25.56 -23.40 -42.57
CA GLY A 551 -26.23 -24.19 -43.55
C GLY A 551 -27.47 -23.48 -44.06
N ASP A 552 -27.85 -23.80 -45.29
CA ASP A 552 -29.01 -23.21 -45.95
C ASP A 552 -29.83 -24.25 -46.70
N TYR A 553 -31.10 -23.88 -46.91
CA TYR A 553 -32.06 -24.63 -47.66
C TYR A 553 -32.72 -23.74 -48.68
N ARG A 554 -32.70 -24.15 -49.95
CA ARG A 554 -33.38 -23.47 -51.06
C ARG A 554 -34.86 -23.88 -51.10
N ILE A 555 -35.74 -22.96 -50.73
CA ILE A 555 -37.16 -23.17 -50.64
C ILE A 555 -37.74 -23.31 -52.07
N ASN A 556 -37.26 -22.48 -52.99
CA ASN A 556 -37.62 -22.47 -54.39
C ASN A 556 -36.52 -21.75 -55.21
N ASN A 557 -36.76 -21.50 -56.48
CA ASN A 557 -35.78 -20.85 -57.36
C ASN A 557 -35.36 -19.44 -56.89
N THR A 558 -36.21 -18.77 -56.09
CA THR A 558 -36.03 -17.39 -55.67
C THR A 558 -35.47 -17.34 -54.19
N TRP A 559 -35.99 -18.16 -53.31
CA TRP A 559 -35.78 -18.00 -51.87
C TRP A 559 -34.89 -19.09 -51.27
N LEU A 560 -33.95 -18.63 -50.46
CA LEU A 560 -33.03 -19.44 -49.70
C LEU A 560 -33.10 -19.00 -48.21
N VAL A 561 -33.24 -19.96 -47.29
CA VAL A 561 -33.26 -19.73 -45.85
C VAL A 561 -32.13 -20.48 -45.21
N GLY A 562 -31.50 -19.91 -44.19
CA GLY A 562 -30.40 -20.60 -43.49
C GLY A 562 -30.16 -20.07 -42.10
N GLY A 563 -29.19 -20.72 -41.44
CA GLY A 563 -28.71 -20.33 -40.13
C GLY A 563 -27.20 -20.52 -40.01
N ALA A 564 -26.62 -19.81 -39.11
CA ALA A 564 -25.17 -19.85 -38.83
C ALA A 564 -24.89 -19.68 -37.37
N PHE A 565 -23.74 -20.23 -36.95
CA PHE A 565 -23.11 -20.03 -35.68
C PHE A 565 -21.74 -19.39 -35.91
N SER A 566 -21.36 -18.44 -35.05
CA SER A 566 -20.00 -17.86 -35.03
C SER A 566 -19.43 -17.82 -33.63
N TYR A 567 -18.12 -17.96 -33.59
CA TYR A 567 -17.25 -17.67 -32.43
C TYR A 567 -16.23 -16.61 -32.87
N THR A 568 -16.03 -15.63 -32.01
CA THR A 568 -15.10 -14.51 -32.20
C THR A 568 -14.21 -14.39 -30.99
N ASP A 569 -12.90 -14.30 -31.22
CA ASP A 569 -11.86 -13.99 -30.27
C ASP A 569 -11.30 -12.60 -30.60
N GLY A 570 -11.39 -11.66 -29.67
CA GLY A 570 -11.05 -10.25 -29.85
C GLY A 570 -10.16 -9.70 -28.75
N GLU A 571 -9.21 -8.84 -29.14
CA GLU A 571 -8.31 -8.10 -28.25
C GLU A 571 -8.46 -6.60 -28.54
N GLY A 572 -8.75 -5.81 -27.50
CA GLY A 572 -8.76 -4.36 -27.53
C GLY A 572 -7.57 -3.78 -26.80
N LYS A 573 -6.96 -2.72 -27.35
CA LYS A 573 -5.88 -1.94 -26.71
C LYS A 573 -6.25 -0.48 -26.65
N PHE A 574 -5.98 0.13 -25.50
CA PHE A 574 -6.21 1.55 -25.23
C PHE A 574 -4.95 2.16 -24.65
N THR A 575 -4.87 3.48 -24.56
CA THR A 575 -3.71 4.19 -24.03
C THR A 575 -3.29 3.69 -22.63
N ASN A 576 -4.27 3.36 -21.78
CA ASN A 576 -4.03 2.95 -20.38
C ASN A 576 -4.69 1.61 -20.03
N GLY A 577 -4.80 0.69 -20.99
CA GLY A 577 -5.39 -0.59 -20.70
C GLY A 577 -5.57 -1.49 -21.89
N SER A 578 -6.13 -2.65 -21.62
CA SER A 578 -6.51 -3.65 -22.62
C SER A 578 -7.78 -4.38 -22.22
N ALA A 579 -8.40 -5.01 -23.19
CA ALA A 579 -9.53 -5.91 -22.97
C ALA A 579 -9.44 -7.12 -23.87
N ASP A 580 -9.80 -8.28 -23.34
CA ASP A 580 -9.97 -9.53 -24.07
C ASP A 580 -11.47 -9.85 -24.16
N SER A 581 -11.94 -10.22 -25.33
CA SER A 581 -13.38 -10.45 -25.56
C SER A 581 -13.65 -11.73 -26.35
N ASP A 582 -14.45 -12.60 -25.77
CA ASP A 582 -14.99 -13.79 -26.41
C ASP A 582 -16.45 -13.59 -26.82
N GLY A 583 -16.77 -13.85 -28.10
CA GLY A 583 -18.11 -13.69 -28.66
C GLY A 583 -18.68 -14.97 -29.25
N TYR A 584 -19.94 -15.21 -28.98
CA TYR A 584 -20.71 -16.28 -29.60
C TYR A 584 -21.97 -15.71 -30.21
N SER A 585 -22.29 -16.05 -31.46
CA SER A 585 -23.54 -15.62 -32.08
C SER A 585 -24.24 -16.70 -32.89
N LEU A 586 -25.57 -16.56 -32.97
CA LEU A 586 -26.44 -17.32 -33.84
C LEU A 586 -27.12 -16.37 -34.81
N ALA A 587 -27.16 -16.73 -36.08
CA ALA A 587 -27.84 -15.95 -37.10
C ALA A 587 -28.84 -16.83 -37.86
N ALA A 588 -29.94 -16.23 -38.24
CA ALA A 588 -30.89 -16.76 -39.24
C ALA A 588 -30.97 -15.79 -40.39
N TYR A 589 -31.06 -16.29 -41.61
CA TYR A 589 -31.13 -15.44 -42.80
C TYR A 589 -32.11 -15.93 -43.81
N LEU A 590 -32.63 -14.99 -44.60
CA LEU A 590 -33.53 -15.21 -45.73
C LEU A 590 -33.04 -14.39 -46.93
N SER A 591 -32.58 -15.08 -47.96
CA SER A 591 -32.05 -14.45 -49.17
C SER A 591 -32.96 -14.72 -50.36
N GLY A 592 -33.28 -13.68 -51.11
CA GLY A 592 -34.11 -13.77 -52.33
C GLY A 592 -33.31 -13.36 -53.55
N PHE A 593 -33.29 -14.21 -54.58
CA PHE A 593 -32.65 -13.94 -55.88
C PHE A 593 -33.71 -13.98 -56.99
N PHE A 594 -33.86 -12.87 -57.68
CA PHE A 594 -34.90 -12.70 -58.67
C PHE A 594 -34.33 -12.81 -60.12
N ASP A 595 -35.10 -13.36 -61.03
CA ASP A 595 -34.68 -13.55 -62.43
C ASP A 595 -34.29 -12.23 -63.16
N CYS A 596 -34.77 -11.09 -62.67
CA CYS A 596 -34.39 -9.79 -63.21
C CYS A 596 -32.95 -9.34 -62.78
N GLY A 597 -32.26 -10.07 -61.89
CA GLY A 597 -30.95 -9.71 -61.36
C GLY A 597 -31.01 -9.00 -60.01
N ALA A 598 -32.18 -8.64 -59.52
CA ALA A 598 -32.33 -8.10 -58.17
C ALA A 598 -32.09 -9.18 -57.08
N TYR A 599 -31.65 -8.76 -55.95
CA TYR A 599 -31.62 -9.63 -54.76
C TYR A 599 -31.99 -8.85 -53.52
N VAL A 600 -32.42 -9.57 -52.51
CA VAL A 600 -32.64 -9.10 -51.15
C VAL A 600 -32.05 -10.09 -50.15
N ASP A 601 -31.53 -9.59 -49.03
CA ASP A 601 -31.03 -10.42 -47.95
C ASP A 601 -31.47 -9.85 -46.60
N PHE A 602 -32.08 -10.68 -45.79
CA PHE A 602 -32.49 -10.34 -44.43
C PHE A 602 -31.73 -11.24 -43.44
N VAL A 603 -31.11 -10.63 -42.42
CA VAL A 603 -30.39 -11.36 -41.39
C VAL A 603 -30.89 -10.92 -40.01
N GLY A 604 -31.28 -11.88 -39.20
CA GLY A 604 -31.49 -11.70 -37.77
C GLY A 604 -30.39 -12.40 -36.98
N ARG A 605 -29.83 -11.75 -35.97
CA ARG A 605 -28.70 -12.25 -35.21
C ARG A 605 -28.90 -11.99 -33.75
N ILE A 606 -28.47 -12.95 -32.89
CA ILE A 606 -28.38 -12.82 -31.47
C ILE A 606 -27.00 -13.31 -31.04
N GLY A 607 -26.36 -12.60 -30.10
CA GLY A 607 -25.02 -12.96 -29.62
C GLY A 607 -24.84 -12.65 -28.16
N ARG A 608 -23.73 -13.12 -27.65
CA ARG A 608 -23.23 -12.79 -26.32
C ARG A 608 -21.73 -12.59 -26.42
N PHE A 609 -21.23 -11.50 -25.81
CA PHE A 609 -19.84 -11.21 -25.62
C PHE A 609 -19.51 -11.27 -24.13
N SER A 610 -18.38 -11.86 -23.80
CA SER A 610 -17.78 -11.85 -22.47
C SER A 610 -16.46 -11.09 -22.57
N THR A 611 -16.31 -10.04 -21.80
CA THR A 611 -15.16 -9.13 -21.91
C THR A 611 -14.48 -9.01 -20.55
N ASP A 612 -13.18 -9.27 -20.52
CA ASP A 612 -12.30 -9.06 -19.37
C ASP A 612 -11.43 -7.83 -19.64
N ILE A 613 -11.40 -6.91 -18.69
CA ILE A 613 -10.72 -5.62 -18.81
C ILE A 613 -9.62 -5.46 -17.77
N THR A 614 -8.53 -4.83 -18.17
CA THR A 614 -7.45 -4.37 -17.30
C THR A 614 -7.07 -2.96 -17.69
N ALA A 615 -7.16 -2.03 -16.74
CA ALA A 615 -6.80 -0.63 -16.94
C ALA A 615 -5.87 -0.12 -15.87
N TYR A 616 -5.10 0.90 -16.20
CA TYR A 616 -4.13 1.52 -15.33
C TYR A 616 -4.40 3.02 -15.24
N SER A 617 -4.47 3.53 -14.02
CA SER A 617 -4.40 4.96 -13.73
C SER A 617 -3.24 5.24 -12.80
N ASP A 618 -2.86 6.50 -12.63
CA ASP A 618 -1.81 6.91 -11.69
C ASP A 618 -2.10 6.46 -10.25
N ALA A 619 -3.37 6.20 -9.93
CA ALA A 619 -3.81 5.85 -8.58
C ALA A 619 -4.02 4.35 -8.36
N SER A 620 -4.37 3.56 -9.39
CA SER A 620 -4.70 2.14 -9.21
C SER A 620 -4.82 1.34 -10.51
N GLU A 621 -4.70 0.02 -10.42
CA GLU A 621 -5.10 -0.93 -11.44
C GLU A 621 -6.61 -1.20 -11.29
N PHE A 622 -7.35 -1.09 -12.39
CA PHE A 622 -8.76 -1.47 -12.46
C PHE A 622 -8.88 -2.77 -13.25
N LYS A 623 -9.52 -3.76 -12.66
CA LYS A 623 -9.86 -5.03 -13.32
C LYS A 623 -11.36 -5.28 -13.17
N GLY A 624 -12.00 -5.67 -14.25
CA GLY A 624 -13.41 -6.03 -14.24
C GLY A 624 -13.75 -6.97 -15.38
N SER A 625 -14.93 -7.56 -15.32
CA SER A 625 -15.49 -8.37 -16.40
C SER A 625 -16.97 -8.12 -16.54
N TYR A 626 -17.46 -8.15 -17.76
CA TYR A 626 -18.88 -7.95 -18.07
C TYR A 626 -19.32 -8.82 -19.25
N ASN A 627 -20.64 -8.97 -19.39
CA ASN A 627 -21.24 -9.80 -20.42
C ASN A 627 -22.38 -9.05 -21.12
N ASN A 628 -22.24 -8.76 -22.39
CA ASN A 628 -23.28 -8.13 -23.16
C ASN A 628 -24.07 -9.17 -23.98
N THR A 629 -25.37 -9.07 -23.95
CA THR A 629 -26.25 -9.79 -24.89
C THR A 629 -26.58 -8.84 -26.04
N THR A 630 -26.42 -9.34 -27.27
CA THR A 630 -26.54 -8.53 -28.46
C THR A 630 -27.64 -9.05 -29.37
N PHE A 631 -28.30 -8.15 -30.08
CA PHE A 631 -29.32 -8.44 -31.07
C PHE A 631 -29.08 -7.58 -32.31
N GLY A 632 -29.30 -8.14 -33.51
CA GLY A 632 -29.12 -7.42 -34.75
C GLY A 632 -30.11 -7.84 -35.84
N LEU A 633 -30.49 -6.86 -36.65
CA LEU A 633 -31.30 -7.06 -37.85
C LEU A 633 -30.65 -6.30 -39.00
N SER A 634 -30.49 -6.93 -40.15
CA SER A 634 -30.09 -6.24 -41.37
C SER A 634 -30.95 -6.59 -42.56
N ALA A 635 -31.06 -5.64 -43.48
CA ALA A 635 -31.71 -5.78 -44.75
C ALA A 635 -30.80 -5.20 -45.83
N GLU A 636 -30.37 -6.02 -46.76
CA GLU A 636 -29.59 -5.65 -47.93
C GLU A 636 -30.41 -5.83 -49.20
N VAL A 637 -30.29 -4.89 -50.14
CA VAL A 637 -30.84 -4.99 -51.48
C VAL A 637 -29.75 -4.68 -52.49
N GLY A 638 -29.77 -5.36 -53.62
CA GLY A 638 -28.84 -5.08 -54.71
C GLY A 638 -29.37 -5.54 -56.06
N TYR A 639 -28.64 -5.13 -57.06
CA TYR A 639 -29.02 -5.45 -58.46
C TYR A 639 -27.78 -5.86 -59.24
N HIS A 640 -27.73 -7.14 -59.65
CA HIS A 640 -26.68 -7.70 -60.49
C HIS A 640 -26.87 -7.34 -61.96
N TRP A 641 -26.20 -6.29 -62.42
CA TRP A 641 -26.31 -5.79 -63.78
C TRP A 641 -25.17 -6.35 -64.65
N LYS A 642 -25.45 -7.35 -65.47
CA LYS A 642 -24.53 -7.89 -66.49
C LYS A 642 -24.34 -6.88 -67.61
N LEU A 643 -23.10 -6.35 -67.73
CA LEU A 643 -22.75 -5.46 -68.84
C LEU A 643 -22.47 -6.24 -70.12
N ASN A 644 -21.90 -7.43 -69.95
CA ASN A 644 -21.71 -8.43 -71.02
C ASN A 644 -21.49 -9.81 -70.39
N ASP A 645 -21.07 -10.82 -71.14
CA ASP A 645 -20.83 -12.19 -70.63
C ASP A 645 -19.71 -12.29 -69.61
N THR A 646 -18.84 -11.29 -69.51
CA THR A 646 -17.68 -11.28 -68.61
C THR A 646 -17.85 -10.30 -67.49
N PHE A 647 -18.30 -9.07 -67.72
CA PHE A 647 -18.29 -7.98 -66.74
C PHE A 647 -19.68 -7.69 -66.20
N TYR A 648 -19.74 -7.35 -64.93
CA TYR A 648 -20.96 -6.91 -64.24
C TYR A 648 -20.71 -5.74 -63.31
N VAL A 649 -21.74 -5.02 -62.97
CA VAL A 649 -21.79 -4.00 -61.91
C VAL A 649 -22.97 -4.35 -61.01
N GLU A 650 -22.77 -4.20 -59.69
CA GLU A 650 -23.80 -4.55 -58.71
C GLU A 650 -23.89 -3.44 -57.66
N PRO A 651 -24.79 -2.45 -57.84
CA PRO A 651 -25.13 -1.50 -56.82
C PRO A 651 -25.82 -2.21 -55.65
N GLN A 652 -25.51 -1.73 -54.43
CA GLN A 652 -25.97 -2.32 -53.17
C GLN A 652 -26.37 -1.23 -52.19
N ALA A 653 -27.41 -1.50 -51.40
CA ALA A 653 -27.81 -0.70 -50.26
C ALA A 653 -28.17 -1.62 -49.08
N GLU A 654 -27.76 -1.27 -47.91
CA GLU A 654 -28.03 -2.02 -46.68
C GLU A 654 -28.40 -1.08 -45.55
N LEU A 655 -29.28 -1.54 -44.67
CA LEU A 655 -29.56 -0.94 -43.38
C LEU A 655 -29.42 -2.04 -42.33
N ALA A 656 -28.54 -1.81 -41.35
CA ALA A 656 -28.24 -2.74 -40.27
C ALA A 656 -28.48 -2.06 -38.92
N TYR A 657 -29.41 -2.61 -38.16
CA TYR A 657 -29.68 -2.20 -36.80
C TYR A 657 -29.03 -3.18 -35.81
N GLY A 658 -28.36 -2.66 -34.77
CA GLY A 658 -27.77 -3.40 -33.68
C GLY A 658 -28.23 -2.86 -32.32
N PHE A 659 -28.45 -3.77 -31.43
CA PHE A 659 -28.76 -3.50 -30.04
C PHE A 659 -27.83 -4.33 -29.14
N VAL A 660 -27.21 -3.68 -28.20
CA VAL A 660 -26.33 -4.27 -27.17
C VAL A 660 -26.95 -3.98 -25.81
N LYS A 661 -27.39 -5.02 -25.13
CA LYS A 661 -27.87 -4.87 -23.76
C LYS A 661 -26.69 -4.60 -22.83
N GLY A 662 -26.76 -3.51 -22.08
CA GLY A 662 -25.78 -3.16 -21.06
C GLY A 662 -25.69 -4.20 -19.96
N ASP A 663 -24.57 -4.23 -19.28
CA ASP A 663 -24.30 -5.06 -18.10
C ASP A 663 -23.69 -4.19 -16.99
N ASP A 664 -23.99 -4.55 -15.76
CA ASP A 664 -23.47 -3.87 -14.58
C ASP A 664 -22.33 -4.69 -13.99
N PHE A 665 -21.22 -4.06 -13.70
CA PHE A 665 -20.10 -4.74 -13.06
C PHE A 665 -19.40 -3.83 -12.05
N THR A 666 -18.65 -4.46 -11.13
CA THR A 666 -17.81 -3.73 -10.16
C THR A 666 -16.36 -4.17 -10.36
N GLY A 667 -15.48 -3.20 -10.54
CA GLY A 667 -14.06 -3.43 -10.68
C GLY A 667 -13.36 -3.74 -9.34
N ALA A 668 -12.11 -4.16 -9.45
CA ALA A 668 -11.28 -4.51 -8.28
C ALA A 668 -10.98 -3.31 -7.36
N ASN A 669 -11.22 -2.08 -7.82
CA ASN A 669 -11.08 -0.83 -7.04
C ASN A 669 -12.42 -0.32 -6.49
N ASP A 670 -13.44 -1.20 -6.39
CA ASP A 670 -14.79 -0.90 -5.92
C ASP A 670 -15.59 0.11 -6.78
N VAL A 671 -15.09 0.53 -7.94
CA VAL A 671 -15.86 1.33 -8.89
C VAL A 671 -16.90 0.43 -9.56
N ARG A 672 -18.17 0.79 -9.40
CA ARG A 672 -19.28 0.17 -10.11
C ARG A 672 -19.53 0.92 -11.41
N VAL A 673 -19.62 0.19 -12.50
CA VAL A 673 -19.99 0.68 -13.83
C VAL A 673 -21.34 0.09 -14.20
N GLU A 674 -22.30 0.93 -14.49
CA GLU A 674 -23.63 0.59 -15.00
C GLU A 674 -23.69 1.04 -16.45
N GLN A 675 -23.74 0.08 -17.39
CA GLN A 675 -23.83 0.35 -18.81
C GLN A 675 -25.31 0.48 -19.21
N ASP A 676 -25.66 1.55 -19.90
CA ASP A 676 -26.94 1.64 -20.55
C ASP A 676 -27.01 0.72 -21.80
N ASP A 677 -28.20 0.50 -22.31
CA ASP A 677 -28.39 -0.26 -23.55
C ASP A 677 -27.89 0.56 -24.75
N PHE A 678 -27.05 -0.02 -25.59
CA PHE A 678 -26.41 0.65 -26.71
C PHE A 678 -27.12 0.30 -28.03
N GLN A 679 -27.14 1.24 -28.98
CA GLN A 679 -27.76 1.04 -30.29
C GLN A 679 -26.85 1.54 -31.41
N THR A 680 -26.91 0.85 -32.55
CA THR A 680 -26.23 1.24 -33.79
C THR A 680 -27.21 1.08 -34.97
N LEU A 681 -27.17 2.00 -35.89
CA LEU A 681 -27.97 1.94 -37.14
C LEU A 681 -27.08 2.34 -38.31
N VAL A 682 -26.48 1.36 -38.93
CA VAL A 682 -25.56 1.58 -40.05
C VAL A 682 -26.32 1.52 -41.38
N GLY A 683 -26.29 2.62 -42.13
CA GLY A 683 -26.65 2.67 -43.53
C GLY A 683 -25.43 2.50 -44.42
N ARG A 684 -25.49 1.61 -45.39
CA ARG A 684 -24.45 1.37 -46.41
C ARG A 684 -24.97 1.56 -47.81
N LEU A 685 -24.25 2.35 -48.59
CA LEU A 685 -24.45 2.49 -50.05
C LEU A 685 -23.16 2.13 -50.76
N GLY A 686 -23.18 1.15 -51.64
CA GLY A 686 -21.99 0.65 -52.30
C GLY A 686 -22.23 0.13 -53.69
N ALA A 687 -21.13 -0.22 -54.32
CA ALA A 687 -21.14 -0.92 -55.61
C ALA A 687 -20.02 -1.94 -55.69
N ARG A 688 -20.26 -3.01 -56.39
CA ARG A 688 -19.30 -4.04 -56.75
C ARG A 688 -19.17 -4.09 -58.28
N ILE A 689 -17.91 -4.12 -58.75
CA ILE A 689 -17.60 -4.30 -60.18
C ILE A 689 -16.76 -5.57 -60.28
N GLY A 690 -17.20 -6.49 -61.14
CA GLY A 690 -16.53 -7.77 -61.22
C GLY A 690 -16.48 -8.32 -62.65
N ALA A 691 -15.65 -9.36 -62.77
CA ALA A 691 -15.47 -10.15 -63.97
C ALA A 691 -15.61 -11.64 -63.68
N SER A 692 -16.44 -12.33 -64.45
CA SER A 692 -16.57 -13.79 -64.43
C SER A 692 -15.79 -14.37 -65.61
N PHE A 693 -15.08 -15.47 -65.39
CA PHE A 693 -14.24 -16.15 -66.33
C PHE A 693 -14.42 -17.67 -66.28
N ALA A 694 -13.92 -18.35 -67.31
CA ALA A 694 -14.01 -19.81 -67.41
C ALA A 694 -15.44 -20.34 -67.29
N ASP A 695 -16.40 -19.75 -68.03
CA ASP A 695 -17.81 -20.09 -68.07
C ASP A 695 -18.46 -20.11 -66.65
N GLY A 696 -18.07 -19.13 -65.79
CA GLY A 696 -18.57 -19.00 -64.40
C GLY A 696 -17.81 -19.80 -63.37
N ALA A 697 -16.71 -20.49 -63.72
CA ALA A 697 -15.90 -21.21 -62.77
C ALA A 697 -15.11 -20.29 -61.84
N GLY A 698 -14.92 -19.01 -62.19
CA GLY A 698 -14.26 -18.01 -61.36
C GLY A 698 -14.85 -16.62 -61.50
N THR A 699 -14.81 -15.86 -60.43
CA THR A 699 -15.23 -14.45 -60.40
C THR A 699 -14.21 -13.67 -59.57
N VAL A 700 -13.79 -12.52 -60.04
CA VAL A 700 -13.01 -11.54 -59.29
C VAL A 700 -13.75 -10.20 -59.28
N TYR A 701 -13.68 -9.47 -58.24
CA TYR A 701 -14.35 -8.18 -58.11
C TYR A 701 -13.61 -7.20 -57.23
N ALA A 702 -13.87 -5.94 -57.44
CA ALA A 702 -13.56 -4.86 -56.51
C ALA A 702 -14.88 -4.25 -56.02
N HIS A 703 -14.92 -3.76 -54.82
CA HIS A 703 -16.06 -3.07 -54.24
C HIS A 703 -15.66 -1.82 -53.50
N ALA A 704 -16.58 -0.90 -53.37
CA ALA A 704 -16.47 0.27 -52.50
C ALA A 704 -17.86 0.65 -51.99
N SER A 705 -17.90 1.14 -50.74
CA SER A 705 -19.13 1.63 -50.12
C SER A 705 -18.87 2.80 -49.20
N VAL A 706 -19.88 3.64 -49.04
CA VAL A 706 -19.94 4.65 -47.96
C VAL A 706 -20.89 4.12 -46.91
N ASN A 707 -20.43 4.18 -45.66
CA ASN A 707 -21.16 3.71 -44.49
C ASN A 707 -21.36 4.89 -43.54
N HIS A 708 -22.51 4.94 -42.88
CA HIS A 708 -22.82 5.92 -41.85
C HIS A 708 -23.60 5.27 -40.72
N ASP A 709 -23.10 5.39 -39.51
CA ASP A 709 -23.83 5.01 -38.31
C ASP A 709 -24.58 6.24 -37.79
N PHE A 710 -25.92 6.14 -37.78
CA PHE A 710 -26.85 7.20 -37.37
C PHE A 710 -27.10 7.23 -35.87
N LEU A 711 -26.64 6.23 -35.16
CA LEU A 711 -26.67 6.07 -33.72
C LEU A 711 -25.22 5.82 -33.30
N GLY A 712 -24.96 5.42 -32.09
CA GLY A 712 -23.60 5.09 -31.69
C GLY A 712 -23.26 5.64 -30.28
N ASP A 713 -24.29 6.22 -29.64
CA ASP A 713 -24.16 6.65 -28.24
C ASP A 713 -24.06 5.45 -27.32
N ALA A 714 -23.06 5.48 -26.44
CA ALA A 714 -22.84 4.49 -25.41
C ALA A 714 -22.75 5.22 -24.07
N ASP A 715 -23.89 5.32 -23.41
CA ASP A 715 -24.01 5.96 -22.08
C ASP A 715 -23.71 4.96 -20.98
N TYR A 716 -23.12 5.47 -19.91
CA TYR A 716 -22.83 4.67 -18.74
C TYR A 716 -22.66 5.54 -17.50
N THR A 717 -22.90 4.96 -16.32
CA THR A 717 -22.66 5.61 -15.03
C THR A 717 -21.56 4.87 -14.28
N ALA A 718 -20.49 5.57 -13.90
CA ALA A 718 -19.46 5.07 -13.02
C ALA A 718 -19.68 5.63 -11.60
N SER A 719 -19.70 4.76 -10.58
CA SER A 719 -19.97 5.16 -9.20
C SER A 719 -18.97 4.55 -8.20
N LEU A 720 -18.66 5.31 -7.16
CA LEU A 720 -17.84 4.88 -6.03
C LEU A 720 -18.44 5.45 -4.74
N GLY A 721 -18.93 4.56 -3.86
CA GLY A 721 -19.64 4.98 -2.66
C GLY A 721 -20.91 5.80 -2.98
N SER A 722 -20.94 7.06 -2.58
CA SER A 722 -22.06 7.98 -2.82
C SER A 722 -21.87 8.89 -4.04
N VAL A 723 -20.75 8.81 -4.71
CA VAL A 723 -20.42 9.67 -5.87
C VAL A 723 -20.61 8.89 -7.15
N SER A 724 -21.24 9.52 -8.16
CA SER A 724 -21.44 8.96 -9.49
C SER A 724 -21.08 9.97 -10.57
N ARG A 725 -20.70 9.44 -11.74
CA ARG A 725 -20.41 10.16 -12.97
C ARG A 725 -21.23 9.56 -14.10
N ASP A 726 -22.06 10.37 -14.72
CA ASP A 726 -22.72 9.99 -15.97
C ASP A 726 -21.81 10.40 -17.12
N LEU A 727 -21.50 9.45 -17.98
CA LEU A 727 -20.51 9.55 -19.03
C LEU A 727 -21.13 9.03 -20.33
N SER A 728 -20.74 9.61 -21.46
CA SER A 728 -21.24 9.24 -22.80
C SER A 728 -20.07 9.16 -23.77
N VAL A 729 -20.14 8.17 -24.65
CA VAL A 729 -19.22 8.02 -25.78
C VAL A 729 -20.06 7.88 -27.04
N ASP A 730 -19.88 8.76 -28.04
CA ASP A 730 -20.47 8.64 -29.38
C ASP A 730 -19.43 8.05 -30.32
N ILE A 731 -19.71 6.85 -30.87
CA ILE A 731 -18.90 6.20 -31.90
C ILE A 731 -19.64 6.12 -33.24
N GLY A 732 -20.66 6.96 -33.45
CA GLY A 732 -21.29 7.18 -34.74
C GLY A 732 -20.30 7.68 -35.81
N GLY A 733 -20.79 8.05 -36.94
CA GLY A 733 -19.96 8.68 -37.99
C GLY A 733 -19.95 8.02 -39.34
N THR A 734 -19.11 8.54 -40.24
CA THR A 734 -19.06 8.13 -41.66
C THR A 734 -17.69 7.57 -42.01
N TRP A 735 -17.68 6.45 -42.73
CA TRP A 735 -16.47 5.86 -43.29
C TRP A 735 -16.67 5.28 -44.66
N VAL A 736 -15.58 5.13 -45.41
CA VAL A 736 -15.56 4.50 -46.73
C VAL A 736 -14.84 3.17 -46.63
N SER A 737 -15.49 2.07 -47.04
CA SER A 737 -14.89 0.75 -47.19
C SER A 737 -14.61 0.43 -48.63
N TYR A 738 -13.51 -0.23 -48.90
CA TYR A 738 -13.15 -0.68 -50.25
C TYR A 738 -12.30 -1.94 -50.20
N GLY A 739 -12.42 -2.77 -51.23
CA GLY A 739 -11.71 -4.04 -51.23
C GLY A 739 -11.80 -4.80 -52.55
N ILE A 740 -11.22 -5.97 -52.50
CA ILE A 740 -11.20 -6.93 -53.57
C ILE A 740 -11.71 -8.28 -53.09
N GLY A 741 -12.31 -9.04 -53.97
CA GLY A 741 -12.75 -10.40 -53.66
C GLY A 741 -12.60 -11.33 -54.85
N ALA A 742 -12.57 -12.60 -54.56
CA ALA A 742 -12.51 -13.65 -55.54
C ALA A 742 -13.34 -14.87 -55.11
N GLN A 743 -13.85 -15.58 -56.08
CA GLN A 743 -14.57 -16.82 -55.90
C GLN A 743 -14.16 -17.83 -56.97
N PHE A 744 -14.01 -19.10 -56.57
CA PHE A 744 -13.64 -20.18 -57.46
C PHE A 744 -14.53 -21.42 -57.22
N ASN A 745 -15.21 -21.88 -58.25
CA ASN A 745 -15.93 -23.12 -58.26
C ASN A 745 -15.00 -24.26 -58.71
N THR A 746 -14.47 -25.02 -57.78
CA THR A 746 -13.57 -26.14 -58.09
C THR A 746 -14.32 -27.39 -58.57
N SER A 747 -15.61 -27.44 -58.32
CA SER A 747 -16.56 -28.41 -58.84
C SER A 747 -17.95 -27.82 -58.89
N LYS A 748 -18.93 -28.55 -59.43
CA LYS A 748 -20.34 -28.12 -59.40
C LYS A 748 -20.90 -27.92 -58.00
N ASN A 749 -20.26 -28.51 -56.99
CA ASN A 749 -20.72 -28.56 -55.64
C ASN A 749 -19.84 -27.79 -54.66
N LEU A 750 -18.56 -27.55 -54.99
CA LEU A 750 -17.61 -26.97 -54.07
C LEU A 750 -17.09 -25.60 -54.56
N ASN A 751 -17.28 -24.60 -53.75
CA ASN A 751 -16.92 -23.23 -54.00
C ASN A 751 -16.00 -22.72 -52.89
N PHE A 752 -14.92 -22.00 -53.25
CA PHE A 752 -14.07 -21.23 -52.36
C PHE A 752 -14.22 -19.74 -52.67
N TYR A 753 -14.28 -18.92 -51.65
CA TYR A 753 -14.40 -17.47 -51.79
C TYR A 753 -13.55 -16.75 -50.73
N GLY A 754 -13.15 -15.52 -51.05
CA GLY A 754 -12.42 -14.69 -50.12
C GLY A 754 -12.48 -13.22 -50.50
N THR A 755 -12.34 -12.38 -49.47
CA THR A 755 -12.29 -10.91 -49.59
C THR A 755 -11.13 -10.36 -48.75
N LEU A 756 -10.56 -9.26 -49.21
CA LEU A 756 -9.66 -8.41 -48.50
C LEU A 756 -10.14 -6.96 -48.61
N GLU A 757 -10.35 -6.32 -47.50
CA GLU A 757 -10.98 -5.01 -47.42
C GLU A 757 -10.19 -4.07 -46.53
N ARG A 758 -10.41 -2.79 -46.69
CA ARG A 758 -9.92 -1.70 -45.87
C ARG A 758 -11.02 -0.65 -45.70
N ALA A 759 -11.02 0.06 -44.54
CA ALA A 759 -11.94 1.18 -44.35
C ALA A 759 -11.18 2.41 -43.83
N ASN A 760 -11.66 3.59 -44.24
CA ASN A 760 -11.12 4.86 -43.78
C ASN A 760 -12.29 5.84 -43.53
N GLY A 761 -12.31 6.43 -42.34
CA GLY A 761 -13.18 7.53 -41.94
C GLY A 761 -12.42 8.62 -41.26
N SER A 762 -13.11 9.61 -40.73
CA SER A 762 -12.49 10.67 -39.90
C SER A 762 -11.95 10.11 -38.55
N GLU A 763 -12.70 9.19 -37.98
CA GLU A 763 -12.52 8.66 -36.64
C GLU A 763 -12.32 7.14 -36.65
N TYR A 764 -13.04 6.43 -37.52
CA TYR A 764 -12.94 4.99 -37.69
C TYR A 764 -12.02 4.62 -38.86
N GLN A 765 -11.07 3.73 -38.60
CA GLN A 765 -10.19 3.11 -39.58
C GLN A 765 -10.21 1.60 -39.44
N GLU A 766 -10.03 0.91 -40.57
CA GLU A 766 -9.81 -0.53 -40.61
C GLU A 766 -8.60 -0.81 -41.49
N ASP A 767 -7.51 -1.21 -40.89
CA ASP A 767 -6.26 -1.46 -41.60
C ASP A 767 -6.38 -2.62 -42.57
N TYR A 768 -7.10 -3.64 -42.15
CA TYR A 768 -7.50 -4.74 -42.99
C TYR A 768 -8.73 -5.47 -42.44
N ARG A 769 -9.50 -6.01 -43.29
CA ARG A 769 -10.50 -7.06 -43.01
C ARG A 769 -10.30 -8.17 -44.04
N TYR A 770 -10.22 -9.39 -43.58
CA TYR A 770 -10.16 -10.55 -44.44
C TYR A 770 -11.32 -11.49 -44.14
N SER A 771 -11.75 -12.21 -45.18
CA SER A 771 -12.70 -13.32 -45.05
C SER A 771 -12.32 -14.38 -46.06
N VAL A 772 -12.20 -15.62 -45.63
CA VAL A 772 -11.95 -16.77 -46.50
C VAL A 772 -12.91 -17.89 -46.12
N GLY A 773 -13.62 -18.38 -47.08
CA GLY A 773 -14.65 -19.38 -46.85
C GLY A 773 -14.75 -20.42 -47.95
N MET A 774 -15.49 -21.44 -47.63
CA MET A 774 -15.88 -22.49 -48.56
C MET A 774 -17.36 -22.83 -48.40
N SER A 775 -18.02 -23.21 -49.48
CA SER A 775 -19.36 -23.74 -49.43
C SER A 775 -19.47 -25.01 -50.25
N TYR A 776 -20.26 -25.94 -49.76
CA TYR A 776 -20.57 -27.20 -50.40
C TYR A 776 -22.08 -27.32 -50.61
N ARG A 777 -22.47 -27.67 -51.83
CA ARG A 777 -23.89 -27.79 -52.24
C ARG A 777 -24.23 -29.25 -52.54
N PHE A 778 -25.32 -29.72 -51.93
CA PHE A 778 -25.79 -31.11 -52.08
C PHE A 778 -26.85 -31.28 -53.14
#